data_c4ad1e3699047edeb7f7deb4ced9c8b1
#
_entry.id   c4ad1e3699047edeb7f7deb4ced9c8b1
#
_cell.length_a   1.000
_cell.length_b   1.000
_cell.length_c   1.000
_cell.angle_alpha   90.00
_cell.angle_beta   90.00
_cell.angle_gamma   90.00
#
_symmetry.space_group_name_H-M   'P 1'
#
loop_
_entity.id
_entity.type
_entity.pdbx_description
1 polymer ?
#
loop_
_entity_poly.entity_id
_entity_poly.type
_entity_poly.pdbx_seq_one_letter_code
_entity_poly.pdbx_strand_id
1 'polypeptide(L)'
;MQTRIRVSHWLSRRNDQSTKEPEQEPLLQPAERMPPADRLNQSLIKVILKSDCFSEGGYQNKPGRRSFKRTLDRSPRENVKRSKLDIGSRLKESDIGITEYIGKHLGFSAIIKERYNDFHVNEIDLDGQVAKLIHQDIPRNPCDDESIEDLKILVSPTIWDQLQALGKENPSSVEIDVTNIDKVERRTIHTIAKKLANVVSQTVDKGDKKFLTIVSNTKNDTNGPKIRKDKRIDWSRCGGDYCHFLLHKVNMDTISVVNQLAVSLRLQPNNFCYAGTKDRRAWTTQWISLRKVEPHNILRAGKSIRGAYVGNFKYAKDSLKLGMLSGNQFRIALRNACETDEKIEQAMKSLQNNGFINYYGLQRFGSVPTIPTHEIGKCLLQGKWHEAIELILKPRPEKDNELAEVRRIYAESKDARAAYDKLKRIDTIEARLLKGLQILGDKNPLGVLDSIPRNIRLMYIHAYQSFVWNHIVSKRIKQFGTEVVVGDLIYDKQNCKETINSEKEDLSNYTLADVVMPQPGWKVTYPPYAKAWYDEFLAKDGLTTDLRQNNKKYSLSGAYRNILEIPTNLSWKIMHYENKHDDLILSDIDEMRKHTSPQDKPNGKNKALIIEMCLKSSSYATMALREILKNDTSAETQAALSAAHDVDNIKSNVTTIDECSSKDLEIEKDTEKNFDKCQEEDVDVKTNEIMKINDIENISETCQIIK
;
A
#
# COMPACT_ATOMS: atom_id res chain seq x y z
N MET A 1 -32.69 -13.35 -24.05
CA MET A 1 -33.43 -12.61 -25.08
C MET A 1 -33.30 -11.13 -24.80
N GLN A 2 -32.71 -10.45 -25.76
CA GLN A 2 -32.72 -8.98 -25.96
C GLN A 2 -32.22 -8.09 -24.79
N THR A 3 -30.99 -7.60 -24.88
CA THR A 3 -30.71 -6.23 -25.35
C THR A 3 -29.23 -6.09 -25.73
N ARG A 4 -28.92 -6.41 -26.95
CA ARG A 4 -27.80 -5.82 -27.71
C ARG A 4 -28.40 -4.67 -28.50
N ILE A 5 -27.57 -3.66 -28.81
CA ILE A 5 -27.74 -2.51 -29.70
C ILE A 5 -27.88 -1.18 -28.95
N ARG A 6 -26.72 -0.47 -28.90
CA ARG A 6 -26.54 0.90 -29.37
C ARG A 6 -25.10 1.41 -29.08
N VAL A 7 -24.20 1.01 -29.99
CA VAL A 7 -22.95 1.74 -30.25
C VAL A 7 -22.89 1.88 -31.79
N SER A 8 -23.47 2.91 -32.29
CA SER A 8 -23.23 3.43 -33.66
C SER A 8 -24.15 4.64 -33.89
N HIS A 9 -23.69 5.81 -33.46
CA HIS A 9 -24.17 7.10 -34.01
C HIS A 9 -23.35 8.25 -33.40
N TRP A 10 -22.08 8.32 -33.79
CA TRP A 10 -21.29 9.53 -33.56
C TRP A 10 -20.27 9.77 -34.70
N LEU A 11 -20.69 9.62 -35.94
CA LEU A 11 -19.94 10.05 -37.14
C LEU A 11 -20.94 10.36 -38.25
N SER A 12 -21.62 11.51 -38.14
CA SER A 12 -22.28 12.14 -39.28
C SER A 12 -23.06 13.37 -38.81
N ARG A 13 -22.38 14.51 -38.82
CA ARG A 13 -22.95 15.85 -39.02
C ARG A 13 -21.83 16.88 -38.96
N ARG A 14 -21.14 17.03 -40.07
CA ARG A 14 -20.53 18.28 -40.51
C ARG A 14 -20.86 18.37 -42.01
N ASN A 15 -21.82 19.21 -42.29
CA ASN A 15 -21.99 20.03 -43.49
C ASN A 15 -23.34 20.68 -43.37
N ASP A 16 -23.36 21.99 -43.14
CA ASP A 16 -24.05 22.96 -43.98
C ASP A 16 -23.89 24.36 -43.36
N GLN A 17 -23.16 25.12 -44.08
CA GLN A 17 -23.26 26.49 -44.57
C GLN A 17 -24.08 27.54 -43.78
N SER A 18 -23.47 28.66 -43.37
CA SER A 18 -23.72 29.94 -44.06
C SER A 18 -22.78 31.07 -43.53
N THR A 19 -21.98 31.56 -44.42
CA THR A 19 -21.55 32.92 -44.70
C THR A 19 -21.68 34.02 -43.62
N LYS A 20 -20.53 34.57 -43.18
CA LYS A 20 -20.22 36.02 -43.17
C LYS A 20 -18.70 36.22 -43.02
N GLU A 21 -18.18 37.08 -43.91
CA GLU A 21 -16.77 37.51 -44.07
C GLU A 21 -16.32 38.54 -43.01
N PRO A 22 -15.04 38.98 -43.04
CA PRO A 22 -14.15 38.92 -41.88
C PRO A 22 -13.70 40.32 -41.42
N GLU A 23 -13.29 40.44 -40.16
CA GLU A 23 -12.46 41.54 -39.69
C GLU A 23 -11.03 41.05 -39.49
N GLN A 24 -10.12 41.83 -40.03
CA GLN A 24 -8.67 41.62 -40.08
C GLN A 24 -8.04 41.85 -38.69
N GLU A 25 -7.28 40.90 -38.18
CA GLU A 25 -6.26 41.14 -37.16
C GLU A 25 -4.84 40.97 -37.72
N PRO A 26 -3.83 41.70 -37.18
CA PRO A 26 -2.55 41.85 -37.82
C PRO A 26 -1.59 40.67 -37.53
N LEU A 27 -0.81 40.38 -38.57
CA LEU A 27 0.30 39.42 -38.59
C LEU A 27 1.33 39.68 -37.49
N LEU A 28 1.51 38.73 -36.58
CA LEU A 28 2.65 38.60 -35.72
C LEU A 28 3.62 37.54 -36.27
N GLN A 29 4.88 37.95 -36.36
CA GLN A 29 6.02 37.19 -36.86
C GLN A 29 6.29 35.93 -36.04
N PRO A 30 6.96 34.89 -36.57
CA PRO A 30 7.20 33.64 -35.91
C PRO A 30 8.27 33.76 -34.82
N ALA A 31 7.92 33.46 -33.58
CA ALA A 31 8.82 33.38 -32.45
C ALA A 31 9.74 32.16 -32.57
N GLU A 32 10.99 32.40 -32.27
CA GLU A 32 12.11 31.45 -32.26
C GLU A 32 11.84 30.20 -31.42
N ARG A 33 12.28 29.08 -31.94
CA ARG A 33 12.22 27.75 -31.28
C ARG A 33 13.09 27.75 -30.03
N MET A 34 12.47 27.60 -28.86
CA MET A 34 13.18 27.22 -27.65
C MET A 34 13.64 25.75 -27.73
N PRO A 35 14.86 25.42 -27.26
CA PRO A 35 15.33 24.05 -27.23
C PRO A 35 14.65 23.26 -26.13
N PRO A 36 14.43 21.93 -26.31
CA PRO A 36 13.70 21.09 -25.35
C PRO A 36 14.51 20.90 -24.06
N ALA A 37 13.80 20.96 -22.94
CA ALA A 37 14.30 20.88 -21.56
C ALA A 37 14.97 19.54 -21.15
N ASP A 38 15.13 18.58 -22.08
CA ASP A 38 15.64 17.23 -21.78
C ASP A 38 17.18 17.11 -21.82
N ARG A 39 17.91 18.13 -22.27
CA ARG A 39 19.38 18.03 -22.33
C ARG A 39 20.12 18.42 -21.05
N LEU A 40 19.47 19.09 -20.11
CA LEU A 40 20.07 19.47 -18.82
C LEU A 40 20.09 18.33 -17.79
N ASN A 41 19.19 17.34 -17.92
CA ASN A 41 19.15 16.19 -17.01
C ASN A 41 20.17 15.08 -17.33
N GLN A 42 20.69 15.02 -18.55
CA GLN A 42 21.68 14.00 -18.91
C GLN A 42 23.13 14.37 -18.54
N SER A 43 23.43 15.64 -18.41
CA SER A 43 24.77 16.08 -17.98
C SER A 43 24.99 15.95 -16.46
N LEU A 44 23.92 16.11 -15.64
CA LEU A 44 23.97 15.92 -14.19
C LEU A 44 24.12 14.44 -13.78
N ILE A 45 23.53 13.52 -14.54
CA ILE A 45 23.65 12.08 -14.31
C ILE A 45 25.06 11.56 -14.68
N LYS A 46 25.72 12.18 -15.63
CA LYS A 46 27.12 11.80 -16.03
C LYS A 46 28.19 12.29 -15.08
N VAL A 47 27.94 13.34 -14.29
CA VAL A 47 28.88 13.82 -13.27
C VAL A 47 28.84 12.95 -12.01
N ILE A 48 27.69 12.35 -11.70
CA ILE A 48 27.53 11.48 -10.51
C ILE A 48 28.14 10.07 -10.73
N LEU A 49 28.37 9.65 -11.99
CA LEU A 49 28.90 8.31 -12.32
C LEU A 49 30.41 8.29 -12.63
N LYS A 50 31.14 9.40 -12.46
CA LYS A 50 32.57 9.51 -12.79
C LYS A 50 33.51 9.69 -11.61
N SER A 51 33.08 9.58 -10.36
CA SER A 51 33.95 9.74 -9.19
C SER A 51 34.38 8.45 -8.48
N ASP A 52 34.10 7.25 -9.02
CA ASP A 52 34.59 6.01 -8.44
C ASP A 52 35.38 5.19 -9.47
N CYS A 53 36.59 5.60 -9.72
CA CYS A 53 37.68 4.80 -10.32
C CYS A 53 39.02 5.36 -9.91
N PHE A 54 39.67 4.68 -9.00
CA PHE A 54 41.12 4.53 -8.72
C PHE A 54 41.23 3.87 -7.34
N SER A 55 41.75 2.68 -7.16
CA SER A 55 43.01 2.13 -7.54
C SER A 55 43.02 0.62 -7.36
N GLU A 56 43.59 -0.08 -8.32
CA GLU A 56 44.01 -1.49 -8.20
C GLU A 56 45.25 -1.60 -7.33
N GLY A 57 45.32 -2.67 -6.54
CA GLY A 57 46.51 -3.10 -5.86
C GLY A 57 46.31 -4.53 -5.36
N GLY A 58 46.74 -5.50 -6.17
CA GLY A 58 46.66 -6.89 -5.84
C GLY A 58 47.65 -7.33 -4.76
N TYR A 59 47.26 -8.31 -3.96
CA TYR A 59 48.18 -9.31 -3.42
C TYR A 59 47.45 -10.63 -3.10
N GLN A 60 48.11 -11.71 -3.44
CA GLN A 60 47.73 -13.11 -3.33
C GLN A 60 47.95 -13.68 -1.92
N ASN A 61 47.29 -14.81 -1.66
CA ASN A 61 47.62 -15.97 -0.84
C ASN A 61 47.06 -16.16 0.57
N LYS A 62 46.28 -17.12 0.63
CA LYS A 62 45.94 -18.36 1.41
C LYS A 62 46.38 -18.49 2.92
N PRO A 63 45.94 -19.58 3.61
CA PRO A 63 45.01 -19.43 4.76
C PRO A 63 45.62 -19.85 6.09
N GLY A 64 45.09 -19.35 7.19
CA GLY A 64 45.53 -19.76 8.52
C GLY A 64 44.44 -19.60 9.59
N ARG A 65 43.84 -20.71 10.00
CA ARG A 65 43.01 -20.80 11.19
C ARG A 65 43.81 -20.38 12.43
N ARG A 66 43.36 -19.38 13.16
CA ARG A 66 43.72 -19.20 14.60
C ARG A 66 42.47 -18.77 15.36
N SER A 67 42.10 -19.60 16.30
CA SER A 67 41.15 -19.36 17.36
C SER A 67 41.63 -18.27 18.31
N PHE A 68 40.85 -17.20 18.49
CA PHE A 68 41.06 -16.24 19.55
C PHE A 68 39.99 -16.42 20.63
N LYS A 69 40.42 -16.87 21.80
CA LYS A 69 39.67 -16.79 23.07
C LYS A 69 39.57 -15.32 23.45
N ARG A 70 38.36 -14.75 23.53
CA ARG A 70 38.14 -13.44 24.14
C ARG A 70 37.95 -13.63 25.64
N THR A 71 38.88 -13.13 26.42
CA THR A 71 38.73 -12.85 27.87
C THR A 71 37.69 -11.72 28.03
N LEU A 72 36.65 -11.99 28.82
CA LEU A 72 35.67 -11.02 29.26
C LEU A 72 36.25 -10.18 30.40
N ASP A 73 36.51 -8.93 30.09
CA ASP A 73 36.77 -7.91 31.09
C ASP A 73 35.42 -7.30 31.52
N ARG A 74 35.03 -7.54 32.78
CA ARG A 74 33.81 -7.01 33.41
C ARG A 74 34.16 -5.78 34.21
N SER A 75 34.03 -4.60 33.63
CA SER A 75 33.92 -3.36 34.42
C SER A 75 32.43 -3.12 34.79
N PRO A 76 32.15 -2.56 35.99
CA PRO A 76 30.79 -2.34 36.48
C PRO A 76 30.09 -1.28 35.61
N ARG A 77 28.96 -1.63 35.04
CA ARG A 77 28.09 -0.64 34.39
C ARG A 77 27.37 0.17 35.46
N GLU A 78 27.67 1.44 35.55
CA GLU A 78 26.87 2.42 36.28
C GLU A 78 25.43 2.39 35.77
N ASN A 79 24.50 2.13 36.68
CA ASN A 79 23.09 2.27 36.49
C ASN A 79 22.75 3.77 36.40
N VAL A 80 22.83 4.34 35.18
CA VAL A 80 22.20 5.61 34.88
C VAL A 80 20.70 5.36 34.89
N LYS A 81 19.98 5.83 35.91
CA LYS A 81 18.52 5.90 35.94
C LYS A 81 18.09 6.68 34.70
N ARG A 82 17.59 5.95 33.67
CA ARG A 82 16.97 6.56 32.52
C ARG A 82 15.71 7.28 33.03
N SER A 83 15.74 8.61 32.98
CA SER A 83 14.53 9.42 33.11
C SER A 83 13.48 8.88 32.14
N LYS A 84 12.26 8.60 32.64
CA LYS A 84 11.10 8.37 31.79
C LYS A 84 10.99 9.62 30.90
N LEU A 85 11.44 9.52 29.65
CA LEU A 85 11.11 10.52 28.65
C LEU A 85 9.57 10.53 28.57
N ASP A 86 9.04 11.71 28.81
CA ASP A 86 7.63 12.01 28.65
C ASP A 86 7.25 11.61 27.22
N ILE A 87 6.60 10.44 27.09
CA ILE A 87 6.09 9.95 25.81
C ILE A 87 4.86 10.83 25.57
N GLY A 88 5.08 11.99 24.93
CA GLY A 88 4.03 12.93 24.59
C GLY A 88 2.82 12.19 24.02
N SER A 89 1.64 12.51 24.49
CA SER A 89 0.36 11.90 24.09
C SER A 89 0.28 11.75 22.58
N ARG A 90 -0.19 10.60 22.11
CA ARG A 90 -0.38 10.35 20.66
C ARG A 90 -1.53 11.21 20.13
N LEU A 91 -1.50 11.47 18.82
CA LEU A 91 -2.56 12.24 18.13
C LEU A 91 -3.92 11.58 18.33
N LYS A 92 -4.88 12.33 18.89
CA LYS A 92 -6.26 11.90 19.12
C LYS A 92 -7.15 12.26 17.94
N GLU A 93 -8.27 11.60 17.82
CA GLU A 93 -9.26 11.87 16.77
C GLU A 93 -9.80 13.31 16.85
N SER A 94 -10.03 13.82 18.07
CA SER A 94 -10.46 15.21 18.30
C SER A 94 -9.46 16.25 17.76
N ASP A 95 -8.16 15.97 17.84
CA ASP A 95 -7.10 16.90 17.39
C ASP A 95 -7.13 17.13 15.87
N ILE A 96 -7.73 16.21 15.13
CA ILE A 96 -7.85 16.27 13.67
C ILE A 96 -9.30 16.44 13.20
N GLY A 97 -10.18 16.90 14.10
CA GLY A 97 -11.56 17.25 13.78
C GLY A 97 -12.50 16.08 13.60
N ILE A 98 -12.18 14.89 14.11
CA ILE A 98 -13.07 13.72 14.11
C ILE A 98 -13.82 13.71 15.45
N THR A 99 -15.03 14.28 15.47
CA THR A 99 -15.79 14.48 16.73
C THR A 99 -17.19 13.88 16.70
N GLU A 100 -17.83 13.78 15.54
CA GLU A 100 -19.23 13.41 15.44
C GLU A 100 -19.44 11.93 15.06
N TYR A 101 -20.67 11.46 15.28
CA TYR A 101 -21.18 10.13 14.92
C TYR A 101 -22.55 10.26 14.25
N ILE A 102 -22.96 9.23 13.49
CA ILE A 102 -24.28 9.17 12.83
C ILE A 102 -25.27 8.33 13.63
N GLY A 103 -24.85 7.12 14.00
CA GLY A 103 -25.74 6.18 14.73
C GLY A 103 -25.99 6.63 16.18
N LYS A 104 -27.19 6.34 16.68
CA LYS A 104 -27.63 6.64 18.07
C LYS A 104 -27.44 5.43 19.01
N HIS A 105 -26.95 4.29 18.50
CA HIS A 105 -26.68 3.11 19.31
C HIS A 105 -25.59 3.38 20.34
N LEU A 106 -25.60 2.62 21.42
CA LEU A 106 -24.51 2.57 22.38
C LEU A 106 -23.33 1.83 21.77
N GLY A 107 -22.12 2.37 21.94
CA GLY A 107 -20.90 1.70 21.53
C GLY A 107 -20.55 0.54 22.46
N PHE A 108 -19.53 -0.22 22.07
CA PHE A 108 -18.99 -1.31 22.88
C PHE A 108 -17.47 -1.32 22.79
N SER A 109 -16.82 -1.94 23.78
CA SER A 109 -15.36 -2.08 23.78
C SER A 109 -14.95 -3.32 22.99
N ALA A 110 -13.95 -3.16 22.11
CA ALA A 110 -13.29 -4.26 21.43
C ALA A 110 -11.90 -3.83 20.92
N ILE A 111 -11.02 -4.79 20.71
CA ILE A 111 -9.63 -4.52 20.30
C ILE A 111 -9.50 -4.63 18.78
N ILE A 112 -9.05 -3.54 18.16
CA ILE A 112 -8.81 -3.45 16.71
C ILE A 112 -7.36 -3.84 16.42
N LYS A 113 -7.15 -4.76 15.46
CA LYS A 113 -5.78 -5.15 15.02
C LYS A 113 -4.90 -5.62 16.21
N GLU A 114 -5.43 -6.41 17.11
CA GLU A 114 -4.61 -7.00 18.17
C GLU A 114 -3.48 -7.82 17.56
N ARG A 115 -3.81 -8.60 16.54
CA ARG A 115 -2.83 -9.25 15.66
C ARG A 115 -2.96 -8.68 14.25
N TYR A 116 -1.88 -8.73 13.45
CA TYR A 116 -1.96 -8.34 12.04
C TYR A 116 -2.86 -9.27 11.22
N ASN A 117 -3.11 -10.49 11.71
CA ASN A 117 -4.02 -11.48 11.14
C ASN A 117 -5.51 -11.16 11.40
N ASP A 118 -5.81 -10.19 12.26
CA ASP A 118 -7.18 -9.76 12.52
C ASP A 118 -7.69 -8.73 11.49
N PHE A 119 -6.88 -8.37 10.50
CA PHE A 119 -7.23 -7.32 9.56
C PHE A 119 -6.76 -7.68 8.14
N HIS A 120 -7.71 -8.08 7.30
CA HIS A 120 -7.46 -8.46 5.91
C HIS A 120 -8.02 -7.40 4.97
N VAL A 121 -7.28 -7.10 3.91
CA VAL A 121 -7.67 -6.12 2.89
C VAL A 121 -7.41 -6.68 1.50
N ASN A 122 -8.46 -6.87 0.73
CA ASN A 122 -8.38 -7.28 -0.65
C ASN A 122 -8.83 -6.11 -1.56
N GLU A 123 -8.02 -5.76 -2.53
CA GLU A 123 -8.34 -4.72 -3.52
C GLU A 123 -9.55 -5.13 -4.36
N ILE A 124 -10.43 -4.17 -4.68
CA ILE A 124 -11.51 -4.38 -5.64
C ILE A 124 -11.16 -3.58 -6.90
N ASP A 125 -11.04 -4.26 -8.03
CA ASP A 125 -10.70 -3.62 -9.30
C ASP A 125 -11.88 -2.80 -9.87
N LEU A 126 -11.67 -2.17 -11.04
CA LEU A 126 -12.71 -1.35 -11.68
C LEU A 126 -13.91 -2.15 -12.18
N ASP A 127 -13.75 -3.46 -12.38
CA ASP A 127 -14.81 -4.38 -12.80
C ASP A 127 -15.58 -4.95 -11.57
N GLY A 128 -15.24 -4.50 -10.35
CA GLY A 128 -15.87 -4.94 -9.11
C GLY A 128 -15.37 -6.30 -8.60
N GLN A 129 -14.29 -6.84 -9.19
CA GLN A 129 -13.73 -8.13 -8.78
C GLN A 129 -12.79 -7.97 -7.60
N VAL A 130 -12.95 -8.81 -6.58
CA VAL A 130 -12.09 -8.85 -5.42
C VAL A 130 -10.77 -9.55 -5.77
N ALA A 131 -9.67 -8.87 -5.53
CA ALA A 131 -8.32 -9.40 -5.71
C ALA A 131 -8.03 -10.46 -4.62
N LYS A 132 -8.20 -11.74 -4.94
CA LYS A 132 -7.95 -12.88 -4.04
C LYS A 132 -6.87 -13.78 -4.65
N LEU A 133 -5.83 -14.06 -3.89
CA LEU A 133 -4.75 -14.96 -4.34
C LEU A 133 -5.22 -16.42 -4.24
N ILE A 134 -5.50 -17.03 -5.40
CA ILE A 134 -6.06 -18.38 -5.49
C ILE A 134 -5.10 -19.42 -6.07
N HIS A 135 -4.10 -18.99 -6.86
CA HIS A 135 -3.09 -19.89 -7.42
C HIS A 135 -1.79 -19.14 -7.72
N GLN A 136 -0.71 -19.90 -7.86
CA GLN A 136 0.61 -19.40 -8.25
C GLN A 136 1.06 -19.95 -9.61
N ASP A 137 0.14 -20.45 -10.41
CA ASP A 137 0.42 -21.00 -11.70
C ASP A 137 0.87 -19.92 -12.68
N ILE A 138 1.79 -20.28 -13.53
CA ILE A 138 2.29 -19.43 -14.59
C ILE A 138 1.38 -19.64 -15.82
N PRO A 139 0.78 -18.57 -16.37
CA PRO A 139 -0.04 -18.72 -17.56
C PRO A 139 0.80 -19.29 -18.69
N ARG A 140 0.24 -20.27 -19.40
CA ARG A 140 0.87 -20.81 -20.60
C ARG A 140 1.08 -19.67 -21.60
N ASN A 141 2.18 -19.77 -22.32
CA ASN A 141 2.41 -18.84 -23.42
C ASN A 141 1.47 -19.23 -24.57
N PRO A 142 0.57 -18.36 -25.04
CA PRO A 142 -0.32 -18.68 -26.15
C PRO A 142 0.39 -19.21 -27.40
N CYS A 143 1.66 -18.81 -27.59
CA CYS A 143 2.48 -19.32 -28.68
C CYS A 143 2.86 -20.81 -28.53
N ASP A 144 2.76 -21.38 -27.33
CA ASP A 144 3.07 -22.80 -27.11
C ASP A 144 1.86 -23.71 -27.45
N ASP A 145 0.66 -23.19 -27.41
CA ASP A 145 -0.61 -23.91 -27.66
C ASP A 145 -1.09 -23.81 -29.14
N GLU A 146 -0.51 -22.92 -29.97
CA GLU A 146 -0.87 -22.84 -31.39
C GLU A 146 -0.47 -24.13 -32.11
N SER A 147 -1.40 -24.71 -32.84
CA SER A 147 -1.09 -25.86 -33.68
C SER A 147 -0.18 -25.46 -34.84
N ILE A 148 0.52 -26.42 -35.42
CA ILE A 148 1.36 -26.17 -36.61
C ILE A 148 0.45 -25.74 -37.77
N GLU A 149 -0.76 -26.26 -37.83
CA GLU A 149 -1.77 -25.95 -38.82
C GLU A 149 -2.22 -24.46 -38.74
N ASP A 150 -2.41 -23.93 -37.53
CA ASP A 150 -2.75 -22.51 -37.34
C ASP A 150 -1.61 -21.58 -37.79
N LEU A 151 -0.37 -21.98 -37.51
CA LEU A 151 0.81 -21.24 -37.92
C LEU A 151 1.11 -21.29 -39.42
N LYS A 152 0.68 -22.35 -40.09
CA LYS A 152 0.82 -22.54 -41.54
C LYS A 152 0.14 -21.43 -42.33
N ILE A 153 -1.03 -20.99 -41.88
CA ILE A 153 -1.83 -19.96 -42.55
C ILE A 153 -1.10 -18.60 -42.56
N LEU A 154 -0.18 -18.39 -41.63
CA LEU A 154 0.55 -17.14 -41.42
C LEU A 154 1.88 -17.05 -42.20
N VAL A 155 2.22 -18.04 -42.99
CA VAL A 155 3.46 -18.09 -43.80
C VAL A 155 3.15 -18.42 -45.25
N SER A 156 4.00 -17.95 -46.17
CA SER A 156 3.80 -18.23 -47.58
C SER A 156 3.99 -19.75 -47.88
N PRO A 157 3.28 -20.28 -48.88
CA PRO A 157 3.38 -21.70 -49.27
C PRO A 157 4.81 -22.14 -49.54
N THR A 158 5.60 -21.31 -50.21
CA THR A 158 7.00 -21.59 -50.56
C THR A 158 7.88 -21.74 -49.31
N ILE A 159 7.66 -20.92 -48.30
CA ILE A 159 8.38 -21.02 -47.01
C ILE A 159 7.93 -22.26 -46.25
N TRP A 160 6.62 -22.55 -46.29
CA TRP A 160 6.10 -23.77 -45.68
C TRP A 160 6.72 -25.04 -46.22
N ASP A 161 6.84 -25.14 -47.54
CA ASP A 161 7.46 -26.32 -48.22
C ASP A 161 8.94 -26.48 -47.81
N GLN A 162 9.68 -25.38 -47.72
CA GLN A 162 11.05 -25.37 -47.21
C GLN A 162 11.16 -25.83 -45.75
N LEU A 163 10.17 -25.43 -44.90
CA LEU A 163 10.10 -25.86 -43.51
C LEU A 163 9.71 -27.35 -43.37
N GLN A 164 8.84 -27.87 -44.22
CA GLN A 164 8.49 -29.29 -44.24
C GLN A 164 9.64 -30.18 -44.65
N ALA A 165 10.52 -29.73 -45.57
CA ALA A 165 11.69 -30.46 -46.00
C ALA A 165 12.68 -30.72 -44.83
N LEU A 166 12.72 -29.81 -43.83
CA LEU A 166 13.48 -29.98 -42.59
C LEU A 166 13.05 -31.18 -41.73
N GLY A 167 11.80 -31.63 -41.84
CA GLY A 167 11.26 -32.75 -41.07
C GLY A 167 11.44 -34.10 -41.73
N LYS A 168 11.76 -34.15 -43.05
CA LYS A 168 11.81 -35.40 -43.85
C LYS A 168 13.24 -35.82 -44.25
N GLU A 169 14.11 -34.85 -44.45
CA GLU A 169 15.51 -35.07 -44.78
C GLU A 169 16.34 -34.36 -43.74
N ASN A 170 17.32 -35.01 -43.12
CA ASN A 170 18.22 -34.39 -42.12
C ASN A 170 19.24 -33.44 -42.80
N PRO A 171 18.86 -32.28 -43.34
CA PRO A 171 19.85 -31.32 -43.81
C PRO A 171 20.52 -30.72 -42.58
N SER A 172 21.81 -30.62 -42.59
CA SER A 172 22.62 -30.03 -41.54
C SER A 172 22.28 -28.54 -41.30
N SER A 173 21.81 -27.86 -42.33
CA SER A 173 21.28 -26.47 -42.26
C SER A 173 20.40 -26.12 -43.46
N VAL A 174 19.43 -25.26 -43.26
CA VAL A 174 18.57 -24.65 -44.31
C VAL A 174 18.60 -23.13 -44.16
N GLU A 175 18.75 -22.42 -45.29
CA GLU A 175 18.72 -20.98 -45.33
C GLU A 175 17.49 -20.49 -46.11
N ILE A 176 16.66 -19.65 -45.45
CA ILE A 176 15.46 -19.05 -46.03
C ILE A 176 15.70 -17.54 -46.18
N ASP A 177 15.53 -16.99 -47.41
CA ASP A 177 15.59 -15.55 -47.62
C ASP A 177 14.36 -14.85 -47.00
N VAL A 178 14.63 -14.03 -46.00
CA VAL A 178 13.58 -13.30 -45.24
C VAL A 178 13.74 -11.78 -45.38
N THR A 179 14.39 -11.32 -46.44
CA THR A 179 14.71 -9.92 -46.69
C THR A 179 13.44 -9.07 -46.76
N ASN A 180 12.44 -9.52 -47.52
CA ASN A 180 11.19 -8.80 -47.77
C ASN A 180 10.03 -9.27 -46.88
N ILE A 181 10.31 -10.09 -45.87
CA ILE A 181 9.31 -10.65 -44.99
C ILE A 181 9.16 -9.74 -43.76
N ASP A 182 7.94 -9.51 -43.33
CA ASP A 182 7.66 -8.68 -42.17
C ASP A 182 8.18 -9.32 -40.86
N LYS A 183 8.15 -8.56 -39.80
CA LYS A 183 8.66 -9.01 -38.50
C LYS A 183 7.77 -10.07 -37.85
N VAL A 184 6.47 -10.08 -38.15
CA VAL A 184 5.50 -11.04 -37.59
C VAL A 184 5.68 -12.38 -38.28
N GLU A 185 5.72 -12.41 -39.60
CA GLU A 185 5.92 -13.63 -40.40
C GLU A 185 7.29 -14.26 -40.09
N ARG A 186 8.38 -13.47 -40.00
CA ARG A 186 9.70 -14.00 -39.61
C ARG A 186 9.67 -14.71 -38.24
N ARG A 187 8.94 -14.14 -37.26
CA ARG A 187 8.78 -14.79 -35.95
C ARG A 187 7.95 -16.06 -36.04
N THR A 188 6.93 -16.09 -36.88
CA THR A 188 6.12 -17.25 -37.14
C THR A 188 6.97 -18.38 -37.71
N ILE A 189 7.85 -18.10 -38.69
CA ILE A 189 8.80 -19.06 -39.25
C ILE A 189 9.72 -19.63 -38.17
N HIS A 190 10.27 -18.77 -37.29
CA HIS A 190 11.07 -19.25 -36.15
C HIS A 190 10.28 -20.19 -35.22
N THR A 191 9.00 -19.90 -34.98
CA THR A 191 8.13 -20.70 -34.12
C THR A 191 7.81 -22.05 -34.76
N ILE A 192 7.52 -22.08 -36.07
CA ILE A 192 7.26 -23.30 -36.82
C ILE A 192 8.53 -24.16 -36.81
N ALA A 193 9.68 -23.59 -37.15
CA ALA A 193 10.94 -24.31 -37.16
C ALA A 193 11.22 -24.94 -35.78
N LYS A 194 10.96 -24.25 -34.70
CA LYS A 194 11.12 -24.77 -33.34
C LYS A 194 10.17 -25.92 -33.01
N LYS A 195 8.95 -25.95 -33.60
CA LYS A 195 7.92 -26.97 -33.34
C LYS A 195 8.10 -28.21 -34.23
N LEU A 196 8.59 -28.07 -35.49
CA LEU A 196 8.70 -29.15 -36.45
C LEU A 196 9.82 -30.12 -36.14
N ALA A 197 10.95 -29.65 -35.58
CA ALA A 197 12.10 -30.51 -35.31
C ALA A 197 12.96 -29.94 -34.17
N ASN A 198 13.91 -30.74 -33.69
CA ASN A 198 14.91 -30.31 -32.70
C ASN A 198 15.94 -29.37 -33.36
N VAL A 199 15.51 -28.24 -33.89
CA VAL A 199 16.32 -27.30 -34.64
C VAL A 199 16.47 -25.98 -33.92
N VAL A 200 17.52 -25.24 -34.24
CA VAL A 200 17.75 -23.86 -33.78
C VAL A 200 17.78 -22.97 -35.01
N SER A 201 17.06 -21.86 -34.93
CA SER A 201 16.94 -20.89 -36.02
C SER A 201 17.53 -19.54 -35.62
N GLN A 202 18.30 -18.92 -36.53
CA GLN A 202 18.92 -17.62 -36.34
C GLN A 202 18.77 -16.78 -37.60
N THR A 203 18.46 -15.47 -37.43
CA THR A 203 18.52 -14.51 -38.54
C THR A 203 19.96 -14.02 -38.69
N VAL A 204 20.50 -14.10 -39.91
CA VAL A 204 21.86 -13.66 -40.27
C VAL A 204 21.75 -12.65 -41.39
N ASP A 205 22.42 -11.50 -41.25
CA ASP A 205 22.55 -10.51 -42.32
C ASP A 205 23.76 -10.88 -43.23
N LYS A 206 23.48 -11.09 -44.49
CA LYS A 206 24.51 -11.35 -45.52
C LYS A 206 24.46 -10.24 -46.58
N GLY A 207 25.29 -9.21 -46.45
CA GLY A 207 25.21 -8.01 -47.26
C GLY A 207 23.87 -7.29 -47.11
N ASP A 208 23.20 -7.00 -48.20
CA ASP A 208 21.91 -6.32 -48.22
C ASP A 208 20.71 -7.26 -47.97
N LYS A 209 20.96 -8.57 -47.81
CA LYS A 209 19.92 -9.59 -47.63
C LYS A 209 19.91 -10.19 -46.23
N LYS A 210 18.71 -10.54 -45.76
CA LYS A 210 18.49 -11.21 -44.47
C LYS A 210 18.09 -12.67 -44.71
N PHE A 211 18.83 -13.57 -44.12
CA PHE A 211 18.57 -15.01 -44.18
C PHE A 211 18.21 -15.57 -42.81
N LEU A 212 17.24 -16.46 -42.79
CA LEU A 212 16.95 -17.29 -41.63
C LEU A 212 17.70 -18.61 -41.79
N THR A 213 18.78 -18.81 -41.02
CA THR A 213 19.54 -20.07 -41.00
C THR A 213 18.95 -20.98 -39.94
N ILE A 214 18.57 -22.19 -40.31
CA ILE A 214 17.99 -23.22 -39.45
C ILE A 214 18.96 -24.38 -39.39
N VAL A 215 19.38 -24.76 -38.18
CA VAL A 215 20.39 -25.83 -37.96
C VAL A 215 19.79 -26.91 -37.07
N SER A 216 19.99 -28.19 -37.44
CA SER A 216 19.57 -29.34 -36.63
C SER A 216 20.38 -29.40 -35.33
N ASN A 217 19.68 -29.59 -34.19
CA ASN A 217 20.28 -29.66 -32.85
C ASN A 217 20.69 -31.12 -32.53
N THR A 218 21.56 -31.70 -33.32
CA THR A 218 22.16 -33.01 -33.01
C THR A 218 23.14 -32.85 -31.85
N LYS A 219 22.99 -33.68 -30.83
CA LYS A 219 23.69 -33.58 -29.52
C LYS A 219 25.21 -33.80 -29.58
N ASN A 220 25.83 -34.04 -30.76
CA ASN A 220 27.20 -34.51 -30.91
C ASN A 220 28.22 -33.51 -31.49
N ASP A 221 27.80 -32.27 -31.82
CA ASP A 221 28.77 -31.28 -32.32
C ASP A 221 29.28 -30.37 -31.19
N THR A 222 30.45 -30.75 -30.63
CA THR A 222 31.14 -29.95 -29.59
C THR A 222 31.78 -28.67 -30.13
N ASN A 223 31.90 -28.48 -31.46
CA ASN A 223 32.60 -27.37 -32.10
C ASN A 223 31.72 -26.40 -32.90
N GLY A 224 30.38 -26.59 -32.93
CA GLY A 224 29.47 -25.64 -33.58
C GLY A 224 29.26 -24.37 -32.76
N PRO A 225 28.90 -23.23 -33.39
CA PRO A 225 28.57 -22.01 -32.66
C PRO A 225 27.43 -22.30 -31.70
N LYS A 226 27.66 -22.11 -30.39
CA LYS A 226 26.63 -22.29 -29.35
C LYS A 226 25.52 -21.28 -29.56
N ILE A 227 24.53 -21.62 -30.39
CA ILE A 227 23.34 -20.79 -30.63
C ILE A 227 22.50 -20.85 -29.38
N ARG A 228 22.41 -19.72 -28.69
CA ARG A 228 21.56 -19.57 -27.49
C ARG A 228 20.09 -19.61 -27.91
N LYS A 229 19.32 -20.59 -27.42
CA LYS A 229 17.87 -20.61 -27.62
C LYS A 229 17.31 -19.27 -27.16
N ASP A 230 16.70 -18.51 -28.07
CA ASP A 230 15.96 -17.30 -27.71
C ASP A 230 14.72 -17.71 -26.92
N LYS A 231 14.78 -17.49 -25.61
CA LYS A 231 13.69 -17.79 -24.69
C LYS A 231 12.77 -16.57 -24.47
N ARG A 232 12.96 -15.51 -25.24
CA ARG A 232 12.16 -14.29 -25.06
C ARG A 232 10.72 -14.54 -25.42
N ILE A 233 9.80 -14.10 -24.54
CA ILE A 233 8.37 -14.13 -24.77
C ILE A 233 8.01 -13.10 -25.85
N ASP A 234 7.16 -13.50 -26.79
CA ASP A 234 6.53 -12.53 -27.70
C ASP A 234 5.31 -11.90 -27.03
N TRP A 235 5.54 -10.78 -26.36
CA TRP A 235 4.53 -10.04 -25.62
C TRP A 235 3.34 -9.59 -26.47
N SER A 236 3.55 -9.34 -27.77
CA SER A 236 2.47 -8.93 -28.68
C SER A 236 1.42 -10.03 -28.84
N ARG A 237 1.82 -11.30 -28.79
CA ARG A 237 0.96 -12.48 -28.90
C ARG A 237 0.36 -12.91 -27.55
N CYS A 238 0.99 -12.53 -26.44
CA CYS A 238 0.51 -12.85 -25.10
C CYS A 238 -0.66 -11.95 -24.62
N GLY A 239 -1.12 -11.00 -25.42
CA GLY A 239 -2.21 -10.11 -25.05
C GLY A 239 -1.79 -8.74 -24.55
N GLY A 240 -0.48 -8.44 -24.48
CA GLY A 240 0.04 -7.11 -24.17
C GLY A 240 1.40 -7.07 -23.51
N ASP A 241 1.97 -5.89 -23.40
CA ASP A 241 3.34 -5.64 -22.91
C ASP A 241 3.50 -5.79 -21.39
N TYR A 242 2.41 -5.93 -20.65
CA TYR A 242 2.42 -5.93 -19.18
C TYR A 242 2.05 -7.30 -18.61
N CYS A 243 2.77 -7.71 -17.58
CA CYS A 243 2.38 -8.80 -16.70
C CYS A 243 1.70 -8.19 -15.47
N HIS A 244 0.42 -8.47 -15.27
CA HIS A 244 -0.30 -8.19 -14.05
C HIS A 244 -0.25 -9.41 -13.15
N PHE A 245 -0.06 -9.19 -11.86
CA PHE A 245 -0.05 -10.24 -10.85
C PHE A 245 -0.57 -9.73 -9.52
N LEU A 246 -1.10 -10.63 -8.71
CA LEU A 246 -1.47 -10.31 -7.33
C LEU A 246 -0.24 -10.38 -6.43
N LEU A 247 -0.10 -9.39 -5.58
CA LEU A 247 0.80 -9.39 -4.44
C LEU A 247 -0.03 -9.53 -3.17
N HIS A 248 0.13 -10.65 -2.47
CA HIS A 248 -0.33 -10.87 -1.10
C HIS A 248 0.83 -10.65 -0.14
N LYS A 249 0.68 -9.79 0.87
CA LYS A 249 1.73 -9.46 1.83
C LYS A 249 1.22 -9.46 3.27
N VAL A 250 2.11 -9.83 4.18
CA VAL A 250 1.84 -10.05 5.60
C VAL A 250 2.69 -9.08 6.42
N ASN A 251 2.05 -8.17 7.16
CA ASN A 251 2.71 -7.22 8.05
C ASN A 251 3.87 -6.44 7.42
N MET A 252 3.75 -6.12 6.14
CA MET A 252 4.75 -5.42 5.35
C MET A 252 4.15 -4.20 4.65
N ASP A 253 4.95 -3.16 4.45
CA ASP A 253 4.57 -2.01 3.63
C ASP A 253 4.70 -2.33 2.13
N THR A 254 3.77 -1.85 1.31
CA THR A 254 3.76 -2.08 -0.15
C THR A 254 5.06 -1.61 -0.80
N ILE A 255 5.56 -0.42 -0.44
CA ILE A 255 6.77 0.15 -1.02
C ILE A 255 7.98 -0.69 -0.63
N SER A 256 8.04 -1.18 0.61
CA SER A 256 9.12 -2.06 1.07
C SER A 256 9.19 -3.37 0.29
N VAL A 257 8.04 -4.00 0.00
CA VAL A 257 8.00 -5.23 -0.81
C VAL A 257 8.38 -4.94 -2.26
N VAL A 258 7.87 -3.85 -2.83
CA VAL A 258 8.23 -3.40 -4.19
C VAL A 258 9.73 -3.16 -4.31
N ASN A 259 10.37 -2.53 -3.33
CA ASN A 259 11.82 -2.32 -3.33
C ASN A 259 12.59 -3.66 -3.30
N GLN A 260 12.16 -4.62 -2.49
CA GLN A 260 12.78 -5.95 -2.42
C GLN A 260 12.61 -6.73 -3.75
N LEU A 261 11.42 -6.70 -4.34
CA LEU A 261 11.16 -7.28 -5.67
C LEU A 261 12.04 -6.60 -6.74
N ALA A 262 12.16 -5.27 -6.70
CA ALA A 262 12.98 -4.51 -7.63
C ALA A 262 14.45 -4.94 -7.58
N VAL A 263 15.02 -5.08 -6.38
CA VAL A 263 16.38 -5.59 -6.18
C VAL A 263 16.52 -7.01 -6.74
N SER A 264 15.58 -7.92 -6.40
CA SER A 264 15.62 -9.30 -6.84
C SER A 264 15.51 -9.45 -8.36
N LEU A 265 14.72 -8.59 -9.02
CA LEU A 265 14.52 -8.56 -10.46
C LEU A 265 15.54 -7.67 -11.20
N ARG A 266 16.41 -6.97 -10.50
CA ARG A 266 17.35 -5.97 -11.04
C ARG A 266 16.64 -4.86 -11.82
N LEU A 267 15.53 -4.38 -11.28
CA LEU A 267 14.70 -3.31 -11.82
C LEU A 267 14.72 -2.09 -10.91
N GLN A 268 14.22 -0.95 -11.43
CA GLN A 268 13.96 0.21 -10.60
C GLN A 268 12.56 0.09 -9.96
N PRO A 269 12.35 0.54 -8.71
CA PRO A 269 11.04 0.54 -8.06
C PRO A 269 9.94 1.23 -8.88
N ASN A 270 10.29 2.25 -9.67
CA ASN A 270 9.35 2.97 -10.54
C ASN A 270 8.80 2.14 -11.72
N ASN A 271 9.38 0.97 -12.00
CA ASN A 271 8.84 0.04 -12.99
C ASN A 271 7.58 -0.68 -12.49
N PHE A 272 7.37 -0.73 -11.18
CA PHE A 272 6.20 -1.34 -10.56
C PHE A 272 5.05 -0.36 -10.51
N CYS A 273 3.94 -0.70 -11.16
CA CYS A 273 2.74 0.11 -11.18
C CYS A 273 1.62 -0.61 -10.42
N TYR A 274 0.86 0.14 -9.61
CA TYR A 274 -0.24 -0.37 -8.78
C TYR A 274 -1.29 0.73 -8.57
N ALA A 275 -2.53 0.31 -8.22
CA ALA A 275 -3.64 1.25 -8.05
C ALA A 275 -3.57 2.05 -6.73
N GLY A 276 -2.95 1.50 -5.70
CA GLY A 276 -2.76 2.15 -4.41
C GLY A 276 -1.89 1.33 -3.47
N THR A 277 -1.45 1.93 -2.37
CA THR A 277 -0.76 1.21 -1.29
C THR A 277 -1.77 0.62 -0.33
N LYS A 278 -1.40 -0.47 0.35
CA LYS A 278 -2.24 -1.15 1.35
C LYS A 278 -1.55 -1.13 2.72
N ASP A 279 -2.34 -1.21 3.77
CA ASP A 279 -1.92 -1.19 5.17
C ASP A 279 -0.71 -2.08 5.44
N ARG A 280 0.18 -1.63 6.35
CA ARG A 280 1.32 -2.41 6.80
C ARG A 280 0.90 -3.48 7.80
N ARG A 281 0.23 -3.10 8.92
CA ARG A 281 -0.20 -4.03 9.97
C ARG A 281 -1.52 -4.69 9.54
N ALA A 282 -1.43 -5.61 8.59
CA ALA A 282 -2.54 -6.32 7.96
C ALA A 282 -2.03 -7.45 7.07
N TRP A 283 -2.94 -8.30 6.64
CA TRP A 283 -2.79 -9.20 5.48
C TRP A 283 -3.48 -8.54 4.28
N THR A 284 -2.76 -8.31 3.20
CA THR A 284 -3.34 -7.50 2.12
C THR A 284 -3.01 -8.07 0.74
N THR A 285 -4.00 -8.08 -0.15
CA THR A 285 -3.87 -8.52 -1.53
C THR A 285 -4.19 -7.39 -2.50
N GLN A 286 -3.33 -7.14 -3.46
CA GLN A 286 -3.48 -6.08 -4.44
C GLN A 286 -2.88 -6.44 -5.80
N TRP A 287 -3.36 -5.81 -6.87
CA TRP A 287 -2.79 -5.93 -8.20
C TRP A 287 -1.52 -5.09 -8.36
N ILE A 288 -0.52 -5.67 -9.04
CA ILE A 288 0.70 -5.00 -9.48
C ILE A 288 0.93 -5.32 -10.95
N SER A 289 1.47 -4.37 -11.71
CA SER A 289 1.86 -4.56 -13.09
C SER A 289 3.33 -4.24 -13.33
N LEU A 290 3.96 -5.04 -14.19
CA LEU A 290 5.33 -4.88 -14.65
C LEU A 290 5.38 -4.98 -16.18
N ARG A 291 6.18 -4.13 -16.83
CA ARG A 291 6.34 -4.15 -18.28
C ARG A 291 7.42 -5.13 -18.68
N LYS A 292 7.07 -6.11 -19.54
CA LYS A 292 7.99 -7.07 -20.17
C LYS A 292 8.87 -7.85 -19.17
N VAL A 293 8.26 -8.24 -18.04
CA VAL A 293 8.88 -9.12 -17.04
C VAL A 293 8.11 -10.43 -16.99
N GLU A 294 8.80 -11.52 -17.21
CA GLU A 294 8.20 -12.85 -17.28
C GLU A 294 7.65 -13.31 -15.94
N PRO A 295 6.44 -13.93 -15.89
CA PRO A 295 5.79 -14.39 -14.67
C PRO A 295 6.69 -15.28 -13.80
N HIS A 296 7.47 -16.17 -14.38
CA HIS A 296 8.32 -17.08 -13.61
C HIS A 296 9.47 -16.33 -12.87
N ASN A 297 9.98 -15.24 -13.43
CA ASN A 297 10.97 -14.40 -12.76
C ASN A 297 10.35 -13.68 -11.56
N ILE A 298 9.10 -13.17 -11.73
CA ILE A 298 8.34 -12.51 -10.66
C ILE A 298 8.04 -13.52 -9.54
N LEU A 299 7.59 -14.72 -9.88
CA LEU A 299 7.31 -15.78 -8.92
C LEU A 299 8.55 -16.16 -8.10
N ARG A 300 9.69 -16.32 -8.79
CA ARG A 300 10.97 -16.62 -8.12
C ARG A 300 11.40 -15.47 -7.19
N ALA A 301 11.26 -14.22 -7.62
CA ALA A 301 11.54 -13.05 -6.78
C ALA A 301 10.61 -12.98 -5.57
N GLY A 302 9.32 -13.24 -5.74
CA GLY A 302 8.35 -13.29 -4.64
C GLY A 302 8.70 -14.36 -3.60
N LYS A 303 9.09 -15.56 -4.03
CA LYS A 303 9.51 -16.66 -3.13
C LYS A 303 10.75 -16.32 -2.28
N SER A 304 11.58 -15.36 -2.70
CA SER A 304 12.75 -14.92 -1.92
C SER A 304 12.39 -13.94 -0.78
N ILE A 305 11.15 -13.45 -0.71
CA ILE A 305 10.72 -12.45 0.28
C ILE A 305 9.81 -13.13 1.31
N ARG A 306 10.27 -13.20 2.56
CA ARG A 306 9.46 -13.78 3.64
C ARG A 306 8.23 -12.90 3.90
N GLY A 307 7.05 -13.51 3.87
CA GLY A 307 5.77 -12.80 4.10
C GLY A 307 5.20 -12.09 2.86
N ALA A 308 5.76 -12.33 1.67
CA ALA A 308 5.18 -11.89 0.41
C ALA A 308 4.94 -13.09 -0.52
N TYR A 309 3.77 -13.10 -1.15
CA TYR A 309 3.36 -14.15 -2.08
C TYR A 309 2.84 -13.49 -3.35
N VAL A 310 3.16 -14.05 -4.50
CA VAL A 310 2.72 -13.55 -5.80
C VAL A 310 2.06 -14.66 -6.61
N GLY A 311 1.05 -14.30 -7.39
CA GLY A 311 0.32 -15.29 -8.21
C GLY A 311 -0.77 -14.63 -9.07
N ASN A 312 -1.73 -15.42 -9.55
CA ASN A 312 -2.82 -14.99 -10.44
C ASN A 312 -2.28 -14.13 -11.61
N PHE A 313 -1.22 -14.60 -12.25
CA PHE A 313 -0.58 -13.88 -13.33
C PHE A 313 -1.50 -13.77 -14.56
N LYS A 314 -1.55 -12.58 -15.16
CA LYS A 314 -2.25 -12.35 -16.44
C LYS A 314 -1.47 -11.36 -17.30
N TYR A 315 -1.58 -11.50 -18.63
CA TYR A 315 -1.03 -10.52 -19.56
C TYR A 315 -2.04 -9.39 -19.82
N ALA A 316 -1.57 -8.17 -19.98
CA ALA A 316 -2.41 -6.99 -20.20
C ALA A 316 -1.76 -6.00 -21.16
N LYS A 317 -2.59 -5.22 -21.87
CA LYS A 317 -2.12 -4.17 -22.79
C LYS A 317 -1.59 -2.95 -22.04
N ASP A 318 -2.26 -2.60 -20.94
CA ASP A 318 -2.02 -1.37 -20.20
C ASP A 318 -1.43 -1.64 -18.82
N SER A 319 -0.69 -0.65 -18.29
CA SER A 319 -0.22 -0.66 -16.91
C SER A 319 -1.32 -0.20 -15.96
N LEU A 320 -1.25 -0.67 -14.73
CA LEU A 320 -2.03 -0.08 -13.63
C LEU A 320 -1.59 1.36 -13.37
N LYS A 321 -2.55 2.21 -12.96
CA LYS A 321 -2.29 3.60 -12.56
C LYS A 321 -2.89 3.85 -11.19
N LEU A 322 -2.34 4.79 -10.45
CA LEU A 322 -2.88 5.21 -9.16
C LEU A 322 -4.35 5.61 -9.31
N GLY A 323 -5.20 5.08 -8.45
CA GLY A 323 -6.65 5.29 -8.46
C GLY A 323 -7.44 4.31 -9.31
N MET A 324 -6.81 3.39 -10.05
CA MET A 324 -7.52 2.36 -10.82
C MET A 324 -8.01 1.21 -9.94
N LEU A 325 -8.85 1.55 -8.96
CA LEU A 325 -9.56 0.61 -8.10
C LEU A 325 -10.92 1.20 -7.74
N SER A 326 -11.94 0.36 -7.64
CA SER A 326 -13.27 0.78 -7.18
C SER A 326 -13.34 0.85 -5.65
N GLY A 327 -12.61 -0.01 -4.94
CA GLY A 327 -12.63 -0.07 -3.49
C GLY A 327 -11.73 -1.12 -2.88
N ASN A 328 -12.06 -1.49 -1.65
CA ASN A 328 -11.40 -2.58 -0.92
C ASN A 328 -12.45 -3.38 -0.14
N GLN A 329 -12.30 -4.70 -0.15
CA GLN A 329 -12.98 -5.61 0.77
C GLN A 329 -12.14 -5.73 2.03
N PHE A 330 -12.80 -5.63 3.17
CA PHE A 330 -12.21 -5.80 4.48
C PHE A 330 -12.82 -7.01 5.17
N ARG A 331 -11.97 -7.86 5.77
CA ARG A 331 -12.37 -8.92 6.69
C ARG A 331 -11.63 -8.65 8.00
N ILE A 332 -12.38 -8.35 9.07
CA ILE A 332 -11.83 -7.80 10.30
C ILE A 332 -12.33 -8.61 11.49
N ALA A 333 -11.44 -9.00 12.40
CA ALA A 333 -11.79 -9.54 13.70
C ALA A 333 -11.57 -8.45 14.77
N LEU A 334 -12.63 -8.09 15.47
CA LEU A 334 -12.60 -7.28 16.66
C LEU A 334 -12.58 -8.19 17.87
N ARG A 335 -11.42 -8.28 18.54
CA ARG A 335 -11.22 -9.19 19.66
C ARG A 335 -11.76 -8.57 20.95
N ASN A 336 -12.10 -9.46 21.90
CA ASN A 336 -12.58 -9.09 23.21
C ASN A 336 -13.75 -8.10 23.16
N ALA A 337 -14.81 -8.47 22.43
CA ALA A 337 -16.03 -7.69 22.33
C ALA A 337 -16.84 -7.79 23.64
N CYS A 338 -16.77 -6.75 24.46
CA CYS A 338 -17.31 -6.74 25.83
C CYS A 338 -18.74 -6.18 25.87
N GLU A 339 -19.70 -6.82 25.20
CA GLU A 339 -21.14 -6.45 25.29
C GLU A 339 -22.04 -7.62 24.91
N THR A 340 -23.34 -7.46 25.15
CA THR A 340 -24.32 -8.46 24.77
C THR A 340 -24.48 -8.53 23.26
N ASP A 341 -24.90 -9.67 22.74
CA ASP A 341 -25.04 -9.89 21.30
C ASP A 341 -26.07 -8.95 20.68
N GLU A 342 -27.14 -8.60 21.43
CA GLU A 342 -28.18 -7.66 20.99
C GLU A 342 -27.64 -6.26 20.77
N LYS A 343 -26.74 -5.76 21.63
CA LYS A 343 -26.12 -4.45 21.48
C LYS A 343 -25.14 -4.41 20.30
N ILE A 344 -24.37 -5.48 20.13
CA ILE A 344 -23.48 -5.65 18.96
C ILE A 344 -24.33 -5.64 17.69
N GLU A 345 -25.42 -6.39 17.67
CA GLU A 345 -26.36 -6.46 16.54
C GLU A 345 -26.97 -5.09 16.21
N GLN A 346 -27.38 -4.32 17.23
CA GLN A 346 -27.90 -2.96 17.06
C GLN A 346 -26.85 -2.03 16.43
N ALA A 347 -25.59 -2.11 16.87
CA ALA A 347 -24.50 -1.33 16.33
C ALA A 347 -24.23 -1.68 14.85
N MET A 348 -24.24 -2.98 14.52
CA MET A 348 -24.03 -3.43 13.14
C MET A 348 -25.20 -3.06 12.22
N LYS A 349 -26.44 -3.18 12.66
CA LYS A 349 -27.63 -2.71 11.93
C LYS A 349 -27.61 -1.20 11.75
N SER A 350 -27.15 -0.44 12.75
CA SER A 350 -26.97 1.00 12.60
C SER A 350 -25.95 1.33 11.52
N LEU A 351 -24.81 0.64 11.48
CA LEU A 351 -23.82 0.82 10.42
C LEU A 351 -24.37 0.44 9.04
N GLN A 352 -25.14 -0.64 8.95
CA GLN A 352 -25.74 -1.11 7.71
C GLN A 352 -26.74 -0.09 7.13
N ASN A 353 -27.57 0.50 7.98
CA ASN A 353 -28.67 1.39 7.56
C ASN A 353 -28.23 2.84 7.40
N ASN A 354 -27.36 3.32 8.29
CA ASN A 354 -27.00 4.73 8.39
C ASN A 354 -25.59 5.02 7.87
N GLY A 355 -24.75 4.02 7.66
CA GLY A 355 -23.36 4.21 7.28
C GLY A 355 -22.54 4.89 8.40
N PHE A 356 -21.47 5.57 8.00
CA PHE A 356 -20.56 6.30 8.89
C PHE A 356 -20.03 7.56 8.22
N ILE A 357 -19.62 8.55 9.03
CA ILE A 357 -19.01 9.78 8.50
C ILE A 357 -17.66 9.41 7.85
N ASN A 358 -17.52 9.78 6.59
CA ASN A 358 -16.36 9.40 5.75
C ASN A 358 -15.12 10.24 6.06
N TYR A 359 -14.77 10.38 7.35
CA TYR A 359 -13.59 11.09 7.82
C TYR A 359 -12.29 10.55 7.24
N TYR A 360 -11.29 11.40 7.15
CA TYR A 360 -9.92 10.99 6.96
C TYR A 360 -9.36 10.52 8.30
N GLY A 361 -9.11 9.23 8.44
CA GLY A 361 -8.62 8.63 9.69
C GLY A 361 -7.20 9.07 10.08
N LEU A 362 -6.82 8.79 11.34
CA LEU A 362 -5.52 9.13 11.95
C LEU A 362 -4.31 8.75 11.10
N GLN A 363 -4.40 7.66 10.32
CA GLN A 363 -3.34 7.23 9.40
C GLN A 363 -2.92 8.31 8.37
N ARG A 364 -3.84 9.23 8.04
CA ARG A 364 -3.57 10.34 7.11
C ARG A 364 -2.64 11.40 7.70
N PHE A 365 -2.63 11.50 9.02
CA PHE A 365 -1.96 12.58 9.75
C PHE A 365 -0.67 12.14 10.44
N GLY A 366 -0.34 10.85 10.38
CA GLY A 366 0.83 10.28 11.03
C GLY A 366 0.60 9.94 12.50
N SER A 367 1.51 9.17 13.08
CA SER A 367 1.39 8.66 14.44
C SER A 367 2.10 9.53 15.50
N VAL A 368 2.80 10.59 15.08
CA VAL A 368 3.63 11.42 15.98
C VAL A 368 2.89 12.73 16.28
N PRO A 369 2.46 12.96 17.52
CA PRO A 369 1.66 14.14 17.89
C PRO A 369 2.41 15.45 17.72
N THR A 370 3.71 15.45 18.02
CA THR A 370 4.54 16.65 17.99
C THR A 370 4.79 17.18 16.57
N ILE A 371 4.54 16.36 15.54
CA ILE A 371 4.75 16.72 14.13
C ILE A 371 3.71 16.00 13.27
N PRO A 372 2.43 16.39 13.35
CA PRO A 372 1.42 15.82 12.48
C PRO A 372 1.72 16.14 11.00
N THR A 373 1.39 15.23 10.12
CA THR A 373 1.66 15.37 8.68
C THR A 373 1.04 16.63 8.08
N HIS A 374 -0.12 17.07 8.60
CA HIS A 374 -0.81 18.27 8.13
C HIS A 374 -0.08 19.57 8.51
N GLU A 375 0.68 19.62 9.62
CA GLU A 375 1.50 20.78 9.96
C GLU A 375 2.61 21.02 8.93
N ILE A 376 3.27 19.96 8.47
CA ILE A 376 4.21 20.07 7.36
C ILE A 376 3.51 20.58 6.09
N GLY A 377 2.30 20.05 5.82
CA GLY A 377 1.47 20.49 4.69
C GLY A 377 1.08 21.96 4.77
N LYS A 378 0.75 22.45 5.96
CA LYS A 378 0.47 23.87 6.24
C LYS A 378 1.67 24.74 5.89
N CYS A 379 2.86 24.41 6.39
CA CYS A 379 4.09 25.17 6.07
C CYS A 379 4.35 25.21 4.56
N LEU A 380 4.16 24.09 3.84
CA LEU A 380 4.32 24.06 2.39
C LEU A 380 3.31 24.96 1.66
N LEU A 381 2.05 25.03 2.14
CA LEU A 381 1.02 25.90 1.57
C LEU A 381 1.23 27.38 1.90
N GLN A 382 1.85 27.67 3.03
CA GLN A 382 2.24 29.04 3.42
C GLN A 382 3.52 29.52 2.72
N GLY A 383 4.24 28.65 1.98
CA GLY A 383 5.53 28.96 1.40
C GLY A 383 6.69 29.01 2.42
N LYS A 384 6.48 28.47 3.61
CA LYS A 384 7.48 28.42 4.70
C LYS A 384 8.37 27.18 4.54
N TRP A 385 9.21 27.20 3.49
CA TRP A 385 10.00 26.06 3.05
C TRP A 385 11.00 25.58 4.09
N HIS A 386 11.66 26.50 4.81
CA HIS A 386 12.60 26.16 5.89
C HIS A 386 11.89 25.47 7.05
N GLU A 387 10.77 26.01 7.51
CA GLU A 387 9.99 25.43 8.60
C GLU A 387 9.52 24.00 8.24
N ALA A 388 9.14 23.77 6.98
CA ALA A 388 8.75 22.43 6.52
C ALA A 388 9.92 21.44 6.62
N ILE A 389 11.14 21.83 6.23
CA ILE A 389 12.35 20.99 6.34
C ILE A 389 12.66 20.72 7.80
N GLU A 390 12.64 21.74 8.66
CA GLU A 390 12.88 21.62 10.09
C GLU A 390 11.86 20.69 10.77
N LEU A 391 10.57 20.78 10.42
CA LEU A 391 9.55 19.87 10.93
C LEU A 391 9.79 18.41 10.52
N ILE A 392 10.23 18.17 9.27
CA ILE A 392 10.52 16.81 8.82
C ILE A 392 11.71 16.23 9.57
N LEU A 393 12.75 17.03 9.81
CA LEU A 393 14.00 16.63 10.48
C LEU A 393 13.94 16.76 12.00
N LYS A 394 12.83 17.24 12.59
CA LYS A 394 12.67 17.44 14.04
C LYS A 394 12.79 16.10 14.79
N PRO A 395 13.50 16.04 15.94
CA PRO A 395 13.52 14.89 16.82
C PRO A 395 12.12 14.45 17.25
N ARG A 396 11.90 13.15 17.35
CA ARG A 396 10.62 12.53 17.71
C ARG A 396 10.81 11.59 18.88
N PRO A 397 9.81 11.39 19.75
CA PRO A 397 9.86 10.39 20.81
C PRO A 397 9.69 8.99 20.17
N GLU A 398 10.75 8.49 19.58
CA GLU A 398 10.82 7.15 19.00
C GLU A 398 11.74 6.27 19.84
N LYS A 399 11.56 4.93 19.76
CA LYS A 399 12.57 3.99 20.28
C LYS A 399 13.90 4.31 19.59
N ASP A 400 15.00 4.27 20.36
CA ASP A 400 16.35 4.48 19.85
C ASP A 400 16.57 3.72 18.55
N ASN A 401 16.58 4.43 17.46
CA ASN A 401 16.84 3.92 16.13
C ASN A 401 17.76 4.91 15.39
N GLU A 402 18.30 4.46 14.28
CA GLU A 402 19.21 5.24 13.44
C GLU A 402 18.66 6.62 13.05
N LEU A 403 17.35 6.70 12.73
CA LEU A 403 16.72 7.97 12.33
C LEU A 403 16.52 8.92 13.52
N ALA A 404 16.27 8.41 14.72
CA ALA A 404 16.19 9.23 15.93
C ALA A 404 17.52 9.92 16.21
N GLU A 405 18.63 9.17 16.11
CA GLU A 405 19.99 9.71 16.30
C GLU A 405 20.33 10.74 15.22
N VAL A 406 20.02 10.48 13.96
CA VAL A 406 20.26 11.40 12.85
C VAL A 406 19.51 12.72 13.03
N ARG A 407 18.23 12.66 13.43
CA ARG A 407 17.42 13.85 13.69
C ARG A 407 17.97 14.64 14.89
N ARG A 408 18.44 13.94 15.93
CA ARG A 408 19.05 14.57 17.10
C ARG A 408 20.33 15.32 16.72
N ILE A 409 21.25 14.69 15.99
CA ILE A 409 22.49 15.31 15.52
C ILE A 409 22.19 16.57 14.69
N TYR A 410 21.25 16.47 13.74
CA TYR A 410 20.89 17.63 12.92
C TYR A 410 20.25 18.75 13.75
N ALA A 411 19.41 18.44 14.71
CA ALA A 411 18.77 19.45 15.57
C ALA A 411 19.79 20.21 16.41
N GLU A 412 20.81 19.53 16.93
CA GLU A 412 21.85 20.09 17.80
C GLU A 412 22.91 20.87 17.01
N SER A 413 23.41 20.30 15.92
CA SER A 413 24.55 20.86 15.18
C SER A 413 24.19 21.68 13.95
N LYS A 414 22.99 21.47 13.39
CA LYS A 414 22.58 21.95 12.05
C LYS A 414 23.53 21.51 10.93
N ASP A 415 24.42 20.57 11.20
CA ASP A 415 25.32 19.98 10.22
C ASP A 415 24.64 18.81 9.49
N ALA A 416 24.20 19.08 8.27
CA ALA A 416 23.54 18.07 7.44
C ALA A 416 24.51 16.93 7.05
N ARG A 417 25.83 17.18 6.98
CA ARG A 417 26.82 16.15 6.66
C ARG A 417 27.04 15.21 7.83
N ALA A 418 27.28 15.75 9.02
CA ALA A 418 27.47 14.95 10.23
C ALA A 418 26.26 14.04 10.51
N ALA A 419 25.03 14.56 10.28
CA ALA A 419 23.82 13.79 10.41
C ALA A 419 23.68 12.70 9.31
N TYR A 420 23.98 13.03 8.05
CA TYR A 420 23.88 12.10 6.92
C TYR A 420 24.86 10.93 7.05
N ASP A 421 26.09 11.16 7.50
CA ASP A 421 27.14 10.13 7.63
C ASP A 421 26.81 9.05 8.67
N LYS A 422 25.80 9.28 9.52
CA LYS A 422 25.27 8.28 10.48
C LYS A 422 24.20 7.36 9.87
N LEU A 423 23.71 7.66 8.67
CA LEU A 423 22.68 6.85 8.01
C LEU A 423 23.27 5.61 7.35
N LYS A 424 22.75 4.44 7.71
CA LYS A 424 22.98 3.17 6.99
C LYS A 424 22.04 3.01 5.79
N ARG A 425 20.86 3.66 5.84
CA ARG A 425 19.83 3.60 4.82
C ARG A 425 19.67 4.95 4.13
N ILE A 426 20.03 5.01 2.86
CA ILE A 426 20.02 6.23 2.03
C ILE A 426 18.71 6.47 1.28
N ASP A 427 17.73 5.59 1.42
CA ASP A 427 16.44 5.68 0.73
C ASP A 427 15.34 6.40 1.53
N THR A 428 15.65 6.90 2.73
CA THR A 428 14.73 7.61 3.61
C THR A 428 14.50 9.06 3.15
N ILE A 429 13.43 9.68 3.63
CA ILE A 429 13.12 11.11 3.37
C ILE A 429 14.20 11.99 3.99
N GLU A 430 14.64 11.65 5.21
CA GLU A 430 15.70 12.33 5.94
C GLU A 430 17.02 12.32 5.17
N ALA A 431 17.41 11.16 4.65
CA ALA A 431 18.63 11.03 3.85
C ALA A 431 18.59 11.94 2.61
N ARG A 432 17.44 12.01 1.94
CA ARG A 432 17.27 12.87 0.75
C ARG A 432 17.34 14.35 1.10
N LEU A 433 16.71 14.77 2.21
CA LEU A 433 16.76 16.15 2.68
C LEU A 433 18.17 16.54 3.12
N LEU A 434 18.82 15.72 3.95
CA LEU A 434 20.19 15.99 4.42
C LEU A 434 21.17 16.07 3.25
N LYS A 435 21.06 15.17 2.27
CA LYS A 435 21.86 15.26 1.04
C LYS A 435 21.53 16.50 0.21
N GLY A 436 20.26 16.88 0.13
CA GLY A 436 19.83 18.11 -0.51
C GLY A 436 20.43 19.36 0.16
N LEU A 437 20.42 19.43 1.49
CA LEU A 437 21.03 20.49 2.28
C LEU A 437 22.55 20.59 2.07
N GLN A 438 23.25 19.44 2.01
CA GLN A 438 24.70 19.42 1.72
C GLN A 438 25.04 20.01 0.33
N ILE A 439 24.20 19.71 -0.68
CA ILE A 439 24.49 20.10 -2.08
C ILE A 439 24.03 21.53 -2.37
N LEU A 440 22.86 21.93 -1.88
CA LEU A 440 22.17 23.17 -2.24
C LEU A 440 22.26 24.24 -1.14
N GLY A 441 22.62 23.85 0.08
CA GLY A 441 22.67 24.71 1.25
C GLY A 441 21.30 25.24 1.67
N ASP A 442 21.27 25.99 2.77
CA ASP A 442 20.04 26.54 3.37
C ASP A 442 19.42 27.67 2.53
N LYS A 443 20.18 28.29 1.62
CA LYS A 443 19.69 29.39 0.78
C LYS A 443 18.70 28.93 -0.30
N ASN A 444 18.62 27.64 -0.59
CA ASN A 444 17.68 27.08 -1.57
C ASN A 444 16.79 25.99 -0.98
N PRO A 445 15.93 26.32 0.00
CA PRO A 445 15.08 25.33 0.68
C PRO A 445 14.08 24.65 -0.27
N LEU A 446 13.62 25.36 -1.29
CA LEU A 446 12.72 24.78 -2.30
C LEU A 446 13.42 23.68 -3.11
N GLY A 447 14.67 23.89 -3.52
CA GLY A 447 15.49 22.89 -4.19
C GLY A 447 15.77 21.68 -3.28
N VAL A 448 16.02 21.92 -1.98
CA VAL A 448 16.16 20.85 -0.99
C VAL A 448 14.89 20.02 -0.89
N LEU A 449 13.71 20.62 -0.80
CA LEU A 449 12.42 19.92 -0.80
C LEU A 449 12.15 19.14 -2.10
N ASP A 450 12.66 19.61 -3.24
CA ASP A 450 12.55 18.90 -4.52
C ASP A 450 13.34 17.57 -4.55
N SER A 451 14.27 17.35 -3.62
CA SER A 451 14.94 16.05 -3.44
C SER A 451 13.98 14.97 -2.93
N ILE A 452 12.89 15.34 -2.27
CA ILE A 452 11.83 14.42 -1.85
C ILE A 452 10.94 14.08 -3.07
N PRO A 453 10.57 12.82 -3.27
CA PRO A 453 9.66 12.43 -4.33
C PRO A 453 8.34 13.23 -4.31
N ARG A 454 7.83 13.60 -5.49
CA ARG A 454 6.64 14.44 -5.64
C ARG A 454 5.41 13.88 -4.89
N ASN A 455 5.19 12.57 -4.93
CA ASN A 455 4.07 11.92 -4.26
C ASN A 455 4.10 12.10 -2.73
N ILE A 456 5.28 12.11 -2.11
CA ILE A 456 5.44 12.35 -0.67
C ILE A 456 5.15 13.82 -0.34
N ARG A 457 5.64 14.76 -1.13
CA ARG A 457 5.33 16.18 -0.95
C ARG A 457 3.84 16.47 -1.08
N LEU A 458 3.17 15.85 -2.06
CA LEU A 458 1.72 15.92 -2.24
C LEU A 458 0.97 15.33 -1.04
N MET A 459 1.49 14.25 -0.43
CA MET A 459 0.88 13.66 0.75
C MET A 459 0.78 14.66 1.91
N TYR A 460 1.80 15.49 2.13
CA TYR A 460 1.79 16.51 3.18
C TYR A 460 0.69 17.56 2.95
N ILE A 461 0.63 18.15 1.75
CA ILE A 461 -0.37 19.19 1.45
C ILE A 461 -1.81 18.63 1.44
N HIS A 462 -1.99 17.41 0.96
CA HIS A 462 -3.29 16.74 1.02
C HIS A 462 -3.68 16.34 2.46
N ALA A 463 -2.73 16.14 3.36
CA ALA A 463 -3.04 15.93 4.77
C ALA A 463 -3.65 17.19 5.40
N TYR A 464 -3.12 18.39 5.08
CA TYR A 464 -3.73 19.64 5.52
C TYR A 464 -5.14 19.82 4.95
N GLN A 465 -5.33 19.54 3.69
CA GLN A 465 -6.64 19.57 3.04
C GLN A 465 -7.65 18.65 3.72
N SER A 466 -7.20 17.45 4.12
CA SER A 466 -8.01 16.48 4.87
C SER A 466 -8.32 16.95 6.30
N PHE A 467 -7.37 17.64 6.93
CA PHE A 467 -7.54 18.26 8.26
C PHE A 467 -8.66 19.29 8.26
N VAL A 468 -8.63 20.22 7.30
CA VAL A 468 -9.70 21.22 7.12
C VAL A 468 -11.04 20.53 6.87
N TRP A 469 -11.07 19.55 5.98
CA TRP A 469 -12.29 18.83 5.62
C TRP A 469 -12.94 18.15 6.83
N ASN A 470 -12.16 17.44 7.66
CA ASN A 470 -12.68 16.79 8.86
C ASN A 470 -13.38 17.78 9.80
N HIS A 471 -12.75 18.92 10.07
CA HIS A 471 -13.31 19.95 10.96
C HIS A 471 -14.59 20.56 10.40
N ILE A 472 -14.62 20.84 9.10
CA ILE A 472 -15.81 21.44 8.47
C ILE A 472 -16.97 20.45 8.42
N VAL A 473 -16.71 19.17 8.15
CA VAL A 473 -17.75 18.12 8.18
C VAL A 473 -18.28 17.93 9.58
N SER A 474 -17.42 17.89 10.60
CA SER A 474 -17.88 17.83 12.00
C SER A 474 -18.78 19.02 12.35
N LYS A 475 -18.39 20.25 11.93
CA LYS A 475 -19.23 21.44 12.13
C LYS A 475 -20.58 21.32 11.42
N ARG A 476 -20.60 20.79 10.18
CA ARG A 476 -21.84 20.57 9.42
C ARG A 476 -22.76 19.56 10.13
N ILE A 477 -22.23 18.41 10.55
CA ILE A 477 -23.00 17.38 11.25
C ILE A 477 -23.51 17.88 12.58
N LYS A 478 -22.69 18.61 13.34
CA LYS A 478 -23.09 19.19 14.61
C LYS A 478 -24.24 20.21 14.45
N GLN A 479 -24.26 20.97 13.35
CA GLN A 479 -25.24 22.04 13.13
C GLN A 479 -26.56 21.54 12.54
N PHE A 480 -26.49 20.59 11.59
CA PHE A 480 -27.64 20.15 10.80
C PHE A 480 -27.95 18.65 10.96
N GLY A 481 -27.19 17.92 11.76
CA GLY A 481 -27.36 16.47 11.91
C GLY A 481 -27.24 15.72 10.59
N THR A 482 -28.13 14.75 10.40
CA THR A 482 -28.20 13.89 9.21
C THR A 482 -29.12 14.43 8.12
N GLU A 483 -29.76 15.56 8.35
CA GLU A 483 -30.70 16.15 7.40
C GLU A 483 -29.97 16.80 6.24
N VAL A 484 -30.57 16.70 5.05
CA VAL A 484 -30.16 17.44 3.87
C VAL A 484 -30.74 18.84 3.95
N VAL A 485 -29.91 19.84 3.72
CA VAL A 485 -30.34 21.24 3.84
C VAL A 485 -30.12 22.01 2.55
N VAL A 486 -30.87 23.08 2.39
CA VAL A 486 -30.72 24.02 1.27
C VAL A 486 -29.28 24.57 1.27
N GLY A 487 -28.64 24.49 0.10
CA GLY A 487 -27.23 24.88 -0.06
C GLY A 487 -26.24 23.73 0.02
N ASP A 488 -26.67 22.52 0.39
CA ASP A 488 -25.81 21.33 0.25
C ASP A 488 -25.41 21.12 -1.22
N LEU A 489 -24.23 20.54 -1.41
CA LEU A 489 -23.75 20.16 -2.73
C LEU A 489 -23.97 18.66 -2.97
N ILE A 490 -24.43 18.30 -4.14
CA ILE A 490 -24.65 16.92 -4.55
C ILE A 490 -23.92 16.63 -5.87
N TYR A 491 -23.67 15.35 -6.15
CA TYR A 491 -23.30 14.92 -7.49
C TYR A 491 -24.55 14.61 -8.29
N ASP A 492 -24.78 15.34 -9.39
CA ASP A 492 -25.77 14.93 -10.37
C ASP A 492 -25.31 13.68 -11.10
N LYS A 493 -26.30 12.88 -11.58
CA LYS A 493 -26.11 11.64 -12.35
C LYS A 493 -25.27 11.82 -13.64
N GLN A 494 -25.05 13.06 -14.07
CA GLN A 494 -24.24 13.43 -15.23
C GLN A 494 -22.84 13.97 -14.87
N ASN A 495 -22.34 13.76 -13.63
CA ASN A 495 -21.08 14.31 -13.13
C ASN A 495 -21.02 15.84 -12.99
N CYS A 496 -22.14 16.54 -13.06
CA CYS A 496 -22.23 17.94 -12.73
C CYS A 496 -22.51 18.09 -11.22
N LYS A 497 -21.99 19.15 -10.62
CA LYS A 497 -22.20 19.48 -9.21
C LYS A 497 -23.23 20.56 -9.13
N GLU A 498 -24.32 20.24 -8.47
CA GLU A 498 -25.41 21.18 -8.27
C GLU A 498 -25.54 21.56 -6.81
N THR A 499 -25.96 22.78 -6.57
CA THR A 499 -26.35 23.26 -5.24
C THR A 499 -27.86 23.06 -5.10
N ILE A 500 -28.28 22.41 -4.04
CA ILE A 500 -29.70 22.20 -3.75
C ILE A 500 -30.35 23.58 -3.48
N ASN A 501 -31.33 23.95 -4.31
CA ASN A 501 -32.12 25.18 -4.16
C ASN A 501 -33.55 24.85 -3.75
N SER A 502 -34.02 25.41 -2.63
CA SER A 502 -35.33 25.14 -2.04
C SER A 502 -36.53 25.47 -2.93
N GLU A 503 -36.36 26.35 -3.92
CA GLU A 503 -37.46 26.77 -4.79
C GLU A 503 -37.79 25.81 -5.93
N LYS A 504 -36.93 24.83 -6.20
CA LYS A 504 -37.02 23.94 -7.39
C LYS A 504 -36.91 22.44 -7.09
N GLU A 505 -36.46 22.06 -5.89
CA GLU A 505 -36.13 20.69 -5.56
C GLU A 505 -36.80 20.23 -4.24
N ASP A 506 -37.36 19.01 -4.29
CA ASP A 506 -37.83 18.33 -3.09
C ASP A 506 -36.64 17.68 -2.36
N LEU A 507 -36.31 18.18 -1.20
CA LEU A 507 -35.22 17.69 -0.34
C LEU A 507 -35.39 16.21 0.01
N SER A 508 -36.62 15.68 0.01
CA SER A 508 -36.88 14.26 0.31
C SER A 508 -36.29 13.28 -0.69
N ASN A 509 -35.89 13.76 -1.88
CA ASN A 509 -35.25 12.93 -2.91
C ASN A 509 -33.76 12.64 -2.62
N TYR A 510 -33.19 13.29 -1.64
CA TYR A 510 -31.76 13.20 -1.30
C TYR A 510 -31.53 12.72 0.12
N THR A 511 -30.43 12.04 0.31
CA THR A 511 -29.94 11.59 1.60
C THR A 511 -28.57 12.19 1.89
N LEU A 512 -28.11 12.13 3.12
CA LEU A 512 -26.76 12.59 3.47
C LEU A 512 -25.65 11.84 2.69
N ALA A 513 -25.94 10.64 2.17
CA ALA A 513 -24.99 9.87 1.34
C ALA A 513 -24.75 10.50 -0.04
N ASP A 514 -25.69 11.33 -0.50
CA ASP A 514 -25.58 12.05 -1.78
C ASP A 514 -24.82 13.37 -1.62
N VAL A 515 -24.72 13.88 -0.37
CA VAL A 515 -24.10 15.16 -0.09
C VAL A 515 -22.58 15.06 -0.09
N VAL A 516 -21.95 16.02 -0.77
CA VAL A 516 -20.50 16.16 -0.84
C VAL A 516 -20.03 17.47 -0.22
N MET A 517 -18.87 17.42 0.44
CA MET A 517 -18.19 18.61 0.93
C MET A 517 -16.87 18.82 0.20
N PRO A 518 -16.53 20.08 -0.13
CA PRO A 518 -15.29 20.38 -0.83
C PRO A 518 -14.08 20.22 0.09
N GLN A 519 -13.07 19.54 -0.42
CA GLN A 519 -11.70 19.69 0.07
C GLN A 519 -11.19 21.03 -0.45
N PRO A 520 -10.65 21.92 0.40
CA PRO A 520 -10.38 23.30 -0.01
C PRO A 520 -9.41 23.41 -1.20
N GLY A 521 -9.68 24.35 -2.08
CA GLY A 521 -8.89 24.61 -3.27
C GLY A 521 -9.57 25.62 -4.19
N TRP A 522 -8.80 26.10 -5.19
CA TRP A 522 -9.23 27.19 -6.07
C TRP A 522 -10.27 26.80 -7.13
N LYS A 523 -10.50 25.50 -7.37
CA LYS A 523 -11.40 25.00 -8.43
C LYS A 523 -12.66 24.31 -7.87
N VAL A 524 -13.02 24.57 -6.64
CA VAL A 524 -14.21 23.98 -6.01
C VAL A 524 -15.23 25.05 -5.66
N THR A 525 -16.50 24.70 -5.72
CA THR A 525 -17.61 25.47 -5.19
C THR A 525 -17.80 25.08 -3.72
N TYR A 526 -18.06 26.08 -2.89
CA TYR A 526 -18.33 25.90 -1.46
C TYR A 526 -19.82 26.03 -1.20
N PRO A 527 -20.43 25.22 -0.30
CA PRO A 527 -21.79 25.42 0.13
C PRO A 527 -21.97 26.86 0.66
N PRO A 528 -23.04 27.60 0.28
CA PRO A 528 -23.23 28.98 0.70
C PRO A 528 -23.15 29.19 2.23
N TYR A 529 -23.74 28.28 3.01
CA TYR A 529 -23.71 28.32 4.46
C TYR A 529 -22.31 27.99 5.05
N ALA A 530 -21.50 27.22 4.36
CA ALA A 530 -20.20 26.77 4.86
C ALA A 530 -19.01 27.62 4.36
N LYS A 531 -19.21 28.48 3.34
CA LYS A 531 -18.12 29.29 2.78
C LYS A 531 -17.38 30.08 3.86
N ALA A 532 -18.12 30.76 4.75
CA ALA A 532 -17.54 31.53 5.84
C ALA A 532 -16.74 30.64 6.82
N TRP A 533 -17.15 29.37 7.04
CA TRP A 533 -16.42 28.45 7.91
C TRP A 533 -15.04 28.06 7.34
N TYR A 534 -14.98 27.87 6.02
CA TYR A 534 -13.70 27.62 5.33
C TYR A 534 -12.79 28.86 5.40
N ASP A 535 -13.35 30.05 5.14
CA ASP A 535 -12.59 31.30 5.18
C ASP A 535 -12.01 31.55 6.58
N GLU A 536 -12.83 31.41 7.62
CA GLU A 536 -12.41 31.55 9.01
C GLU A 536 -11.34 30.51 9.41
N PHE A 537 -11.54 29.26 9.01
CA PHE A 537 -10.61 28.19 9.36
C PHE A 537 -9.24 28.42 8.72
N LEU A 538 -9.22 28.71 7.43
CA LEU A 538 -8.00 28.94 6.67
C LEU A 538 -7.28 30.23 7.06
N ALA A 539 -8.04 31.28 7.41
CA ALA A 539 -7.49 32.56 7.85
C ALA A 539 -6.67 32.44 9.14
N LYS A 540 -7.03 31.54 10.06
CA LYS A 540 -6.24 31.26 11.27
C LYS A 540 -4.81 30.79 10.94
N ASP A 541 -4.65 30.12 9.83
CA ASP A 541 -3.36 29.64 9.31
C ASP A 541 -2.78 30.60 8.26
N GLY A 542 -3.31 31.82 8.08
CA GLY A 542 -2.87 32.78 7.08
C GLY A 542 -3.05 32.31 5.64
N LEU A 543 -4.04 31.43 5.41
CA LEU A 543 -4.39 30.90 4.11
C LEU A 543 -5.77 31.38 3.68
N THR A 544 -6.08 31.24 2.40
CA THR A 544 -7.40 31.55 1.82
C THR A 544 -7.95 30.33 1.10
N THR A 545 -9.24 30.35 0.75
CA THR A 545 -9.86 29.32 -0.09
C THR A 545 -9.25 29.22 -1.49
N ASP A 546 -8.55 30.29 -1.95
CA ASP A 546 -7.70 30.22 -3.15
C ASP A 546 -6.30 29.71 -2.77
N LEU A 547 -6.15 28.39 -2.76
CA LEU A 547 -4.89 27.73 -2.44
C LEU A 547 -3.96 27.62 -3.66
N ARG A 548 -3.96 28.65 -4.54
CA ARG A 548 -2.94 28.81 -5.59
C ARG A 548 -1.66 29.38 -5.00
N GLN A 549 -0.55 28.79 -5.38
CA GLN A 549 0.78 29.19 -4.99
C GLN A 549 1.58 29.67 -6.20
N ASN A 550 2.51 30.59 -6.00
CA ASN A 550 3.46 31.00 -7.02
C ASN A 550 4.21 29.79 -7.61
N ASN A 551 4.56 28.83 -6.76
CA ASN A 551 5.05 27.54 -7.21
C ASN A 551 3.86 26.59 -7.42
N LYS A 552 3.48 26.40 -8.69
CA LYS A 552 2.37 25.52 -9.11
C LYS A 552 2.44 24.09 -8.56
N LYS A 553 3.63 23.60 -8.15
CA LYS A 553 3.82 22.26 -7.56
C LYS A 553 3.09 22.10 -6.22
N TYR A 554 2.81 23.19 -5.52
CA TYR A 554 2.16 23.23 -4.21
C TYR A 554 0.76 23.87 -4.25
N SER A 555 0.21 24.12 -5.43
CA SER A 555 -1.16 24.60 -5.61
C SER A 555 -2.17 23.47 -5.48
N LEU A 556 -3.28 23.72 -4.79
CA LEU A 556 -4.38 22.77 -4.60
C LEU A 556 -5.62 23.22 -5.37
N SER A 557 -6.03 22.41 -6.35
CA SER A 557 -7.27 22.66 -7.10
C SER A 557 -8.53 22.40 -6.29
N GLY A 558 -8.42 21.59 -5.26
CA GLY A 558 -9.57 21.07 -4.52
C GLY A 558 -10.18 19.82 -5.18
N ALA A 559 -11.07 19.18 -4.45
CA ALA A 559 -11.86 18.02 -4.86
C ALA A 559 -13.13 17.98 -4.01
N TYR A 560 -14.03 17.03 -4.28
CA TYR A 560 -15.21 16.81 -3.47
C TYR A 560 -15.18 15.40 -2.88
N ARG A 561 -15.75 15.25 -1.67
CA ARG A 561 -15.82 14.01 -0.95
C ARG A 561 -17.19 13.86 -0.29
N ASN A 562 -17.81 12.70 -0.47
CA ASN A 562 -19.07 12.38 0.22
C ASN A 562 -18.88 12.48 1.73
N ILE A 563 -19.86 13.09 2.41
CA ILE A 563 -19.88 13.19 3.87
C ILE A 563 -20.04 11.80 4.49
N LEU A 564 -20.92 10.98 3.89
CA LEU A 564 -21.28 9.66 4.38
C LEU A 564 -20.76 8.58 3.45
N GLU A 565 -20.38 7.44 4.03
CA GLU A 565 -20.09 6.20 3.33
C GLU A 565 -20.94 5.09 3.93
N ILE A 566 -21.60 4.33 3.06
CA ILE A 566 -22.39 3.16 3.44
C ILE A 566 -21.62 1.93 2.96
N PRO A 567 -21.22 1.03 3.88
CA PRO A 567 -20.56 -0.21 3.50
C PRO A 567 -21.48 -1.07 2.61
N THR A 568 -20.91 -1.65 1.57
CA THR A 568 -21.60 -2.65 0.74
C THR A 568 -21.15 -4.05 1.11
N ASN A 569 -21.95 -5.06 0.82
CA ASN A 569 -21.67 -6.46 1.16
C ASN A 569 -21.29 -6.62 2.66
N LEU A 570 -21.99 -5.88 3.52
CA LEU A 570 -21.75 -5.93 4.96
C LEU A 570 -22.39 -7.20 5.54
N SER A 571 -21.55 -8.03 6.16
CA SER A 571 -21.95 -9.18 6.94
C SER A 571 -21.13 -9.26 8.22
N TRP A 572 -21.67 -9.90 9.24
CA TRP A 572 -20.97 -10.09 10.50
C TRP A 572 -21.39 -11.38 11.19
N LYS A 573 -20.51 -11.86 12.06
CA LYS A 573 -20.81 -12.98 12.97
C LYS A 573 -20.07 -12.78 14.29
N ILE A 574 -20.69 -13.23 15.37
CA ILE A 574 -20.05 -13.32 16.67
C ILE A 574 -19.36 -14.68 16.75
N MET A 575 -18.17 -14.74 17.29
CA MET A 575 -17.39 -15.96 17.44
C MET A 575 -16.70 -15.98 18.79
N HIS A 576 -16.78 -17.11 19.50
CA HIS A 576 -16.06 -17.34 20.74
C HIS A 576 -14.73 -18.06 20.45
N TYR A 577 -13.70 -17.71 21.19
CA TYR A 577 -12.36 -18.27 21.04
C TYR A 577 -11.67 -18.41 22.40
N GLU A 578 -10.69 -19.32 22.50
CA GLU A 578 -10.02 -19.61 23.76
C GLU A 578 -8.76 -18.80 23.92
N ASN A 579 -7.86 -18.83 22.92
CA ASN A 579 -6.52 -18.26 23.04
C ASN A 579 -6.35 -17.00 22.18
N LYS A 580 -5.60 -16.02 22.70
CA LYS A 580 -5.18 -14.81 21.96
C LYS A 580 -4.51 -15.14 20.61
N HIS A 581 -3.89 -16.32 20.48
CA HIS A 581 -3.19 -16.75 19.27
C HIS A 581 -4.09 -17.50 18.27
N ASP A 582 -5.32 -17.81 18.62
CA ASP A 582 -6.27 -18.44 17.70
C ASP A 582 -6.48 -17.57 16.46
N ASP A 583 -6.39 -18.15 15.27
CA ASP A 583 -6.72 -17.46 14.03
C ASP A 583 -8.25 -17.45 13.86
N LEU A 584 -8.82 -16.26 13.66
CA LEU A 584 -10.27 -16.05 13.57
C LEU A 584 -10.75 -15.84 12.13
N ILE A 585 -9.82 -15.54 11.22
CA ILE A 585 -10.08 -15.31 9.79
C ILE A 585 -9.03 -16.07 8.99
N LEU A 586 -9.46 -16.80 7.95
CA LEU A 586 -8.54 -17.41 6.98
C LEU A 586 -7.95 -16.36 6.05
N SER A 587 -6.66 -16.46 5.80
CA SER A 587 -6.01 -15.68 4.75
C SER A 587 -6.22 -16.30 3.37
N ASP A 588 -5.93 -15.52 2.30
CA ASP A 588 -5.93 -16.05 0.94
C ASP A 588 -4.97 -17.26 0.79
N ILE A 589 -3.86 -17.26 1.54
CA ILE A 589 -2.88 -18.36 1.54
C ILE A 589 -3.43 -19.60 2.24
N ASP A 590 -4.13 -19.42 3.37
CA ASP A 590 -4.74 -20.53 4.10
C ASP A 590 -5.84 -21.18 3.27
N GLU A 591 -6.67 -20.38 2.61
CA GLU A 591 -7.70 -20.87 1.69
C GLU A 591 -7.09 -21.59 0.48
N MET A 592 -6.03 -21.04 -0.13
CA MET A 592 -5.30 -21.68 -1.23
C MET A 592 -4.71 -23.05 -0.79
N ARG A 593 -4.29 -23.18 0.47
CA ARG A 593 -3.79 -24.42 1.09
C ARG A 593 -4.88 -25.33 1.61
N LYS A 594 -6.14 -24.92 1.48
CA LYS A 594 -7.32 -25.66 1.94
C LYS A 594 -7.31 -25.91 3.46
N HIS A 595 -6.82 -24.94 4.24
CA HIS A 595 -6.96 -25.01 5.70
C HIS A 595 -8.44 -24.91 6.09
N THR A 596 -8.80 -25.56 7.19
CA THR A 596 -10.16 -25.52 7.73
C THR A 596 -10.47 -24.12 8.27
N SER A 597 -11.71 -23.66 8.01
CA SER A 597 -12.18 -22.39 8.56
C SER A 597 -12.18 -22.42 10.09
N PRO A 598 -11.80 -21.33 10.76
CA PRO A 598 -11.92 -21.21 12.20
C PRO A 598 -13.35 -21.48 12.64
N GLN A 599 -13.50 -22.34 13.63
CA GLN A 599 -14.80 -22.72 14.18
C GLN A 599 -15.09 -21.91 15.44
N ASP A 600 -16.37 -21.61 15.66
CA ASP A 600 -16.83 -21.07 16.92
C ASP A 600 -16.59 -22.07 18.06
N LYS A 601 -16.10 -21.58 19.19
CA LYS A 601 -15.91 -22.36 20.42
C LYS A 601 -16.89 -21.83 21.46
N PRO A 602 -18.15 -22.36 21.54
CA PRO A 602 -19.20 -21.77 22.36
C PRO A 602 -18.84 -21.59 23.84
N ASN A 603 -17.92 -22.42 24.36
CA ASN A 603 -17.40 -22.33 25.73
C ASN A 603 -16.09 -21.53 25.85
N GLY A 604 -15.66 -20.88 24.76
CA GLY A 604 -14.46 -20.07 24.76
C GLY A 604 -14.59 -18.85 25.65
N LYS A 605 -13.54 -18.51 26.38
CA LYS A 605 -13.51 -17.41 27.37
C LYS A 605 -13.66 -16.03 26.74
N ASN A 606 -13.27 -15.89 25.48
CA ASN A 606 -13.20 -14.62 24.78
C ASN A 606 -14.21 -14.57 23.63
N LYS A 607 -14.78 -13.40 23.38
CA LYS A 607 -15.74 -13.13 22.30
C LYS A 607 -15.12 -12.18 21.27
N ALA A 608 -15.30 -12.45 19.98
CA ALA A 608 -14.89 -11.59 18.88
C ALA A 608 -16.06 -11.33 17.93
N LEU A 609 -16.09 -10.15 17.35
CA LEU A 609 -16.96 -9.79 16.23
C LEU A 609 -16.15 -9.86 14.93
N ILE A 610 -16.56 -10.74 14.03
CA ILE A 610 -15.99 -10.87 12.69
C ILE A 610 -16.84 -10.08 11.72
N ILE A 611 -16.23 -9.13 11.01
CA ILE A 611 -16.93 -8.23 10.07
C ILE A 611 -16.33 -8.43 8.67
N GLU A 612 -17.20 -8.56 7.68
CA GLU A 612 -16.83 -8.46 6.28
C GLU A 612 -17.60 -7.30 5.64
N MET A 613 -16.89 -6.42 4.92
CA MET A 613 -17.49 -5.26 4.27
C MET A 613 -16.65 -4.78 3.08
N CYS A 614 -17.31 -4.19 2.09
CA CYS A 614 -16.66 -3.49 0.98
C CYS A 614 -16.86 -1.99 1.15
N LEU A 615 -15.76 -1.22 1.00
CA LEU A 615 -15.78 0.24 1.02
C LEU A 615 -15.22 0.79 -0.29
N LYS A 616 -15.75 1.91 -0.74
CA LYS A 616 -15.22 2.64 -1.90
C LYS A 616 -13.77 3.07 -1.68
N SER A 617 -13.07 3.34 -2.76
CA SER A 617 -11.70 3.86 -2.68
C SER A 617 -11.66 5.16 -1.87
N SER A 618 -10.58 5.38 -1.11
CA SER A 618 -10.39 6.52 -0.22
C SER A 618 -11.25 6.53 1.05
N SER A 619 -12.07 5.52 1.33
CA SER A 619 -12.77 5.34 2.61
C SER A 619 -11.93 4.51 3.59
N TYR A 620 -12.10 4.74 4.89
CA TYR A 620 -11.28 4.15 5.95
C TYR A 620 -12.12 3.18 6.79
N ALA A 621 -11.74 1.90 6.79
CA ALA A 621 -12.41 0.90 7.63
C ALA A 621 -12.37 1.26 9.13
N THR A 622 -11.29 1.92 9.59
CA THR A 622 -11.20 2.40 10.98
C THR A 622 -12.30 3.40 11.33
N MET A 623 -12.84 4.16 10.38
CA MET A 623 -13.96 5.07 10.60
C MET A 623 -15.30 4.32 10.72
N ALA A 624 -15.49 3.22 9.96
CA ALA A 624 -16.62 2.32 10.16
C ALA A 624 -16.54 1.63 11.53
N LEU A 625 -15.35 1.19 11.94
CA LEU A 625 -15.15 0.60 13.27
C LEU A 625 -15.36 1.62 14.39
N ARG A 626 -14.90 2.85 14.22
CA ARG A 626 -15.19 3.95 15.13
C ARG A 626 -16.69 4.16 15.33
N GLU A 627 -17.43 4.10 14.23
CA GLU A 627 -18.89 4.31 14.27
C GLU A 627 -19.59 3.24 15.13
N ILE A 628 -19.24 1.95 15.01
CA ILE A 628 -19.87 0.89 15.79
C ILE A 628 -19.39 0.85 17.24
N LEU A 629 -18.11 1.14 17.48
CA LEU A 629 -17.51 1.08 18.82
C LEU A 629 -17.80 2.32 19.66
N LYS A 630 -18.01 3.47 19.04
CA LYS A 630 -18.17 4.80 19.70
C LYS A 630 -16.98 5.18 20.60
N ASN A 631 -15.82 4.60 20.33
CA ASN A 631 -14.56 4.79 21.05
C ASN A 631 -13.49 5.34 20.13
N ASP A 632 -12.49 5.99 20.71
CA ASP A 632 -11.30 6.45 19.98
C ASP A 632 -10.51 5.27 19.44
N THR A 633 -10.26 5.26 18.13
CA THR A 633 -9.49 4.22 17.43
C THR A 633 -7.97 4.48 17.42
N SER A 634 -7.48 5.42 18.23
CA SER A 634 -6.04 5.72 18.32
C SER A 634 -5.24 4.51 18.78
N ALA A 635 -3.99 4.45 18.35
CA ALA A 635 -3.12 3.34 18.73
C ALA A 635 -2.83 3.28 20.23
N GLU A 636 -2.98 4.39 20.96
CA GLU A 636 -2.81 4.47 22.41
C GLU A 636 -3.98 3.79 23.12
N THR A 637 -5.21 4.16 22.77
CA THR A 637 -6.43 3.54 23.28
C THR A 637 -6.44 2.03 23.01
N GLN A 638 -6.08 1.61 21.79
CA GLN A 638 -6.03 0.20 21.42
C GLN A 638 -4.94 -0.57 22.18
N ALA A 639 -3.80 0.05 22.44
CA ALA A 639 -2.72 -0.57 23.23
C ALA A 639 -3.11 -0.70 24.71
N ALA A 640 -3.84 0.28 25.27
CA ALA A 640 -4.35 0.21 26.64
C ALA A 640 -5.39 -0.91 26.79
N LEU A 641 -6.32 -1.04 25.84
CA LEU A 641 -7.31 -2.13 25.83
C LEU A 641 -6.65 -3.51 25.74
N SER A 642 -5.63 -3.66 24.90
CA SER A 642 -4.87 -4.92 24.77
C SER A 642 -4.13 -5.27 26.07
N ALA A 643 -3.50 -4.27 26.71
CA ALA A 643 -2.79 -4.48 27.99
C ALA A 643 -3.75 -4.84 29.13
N ALA A 644 -4.92 -4.20 29.22
CA ALA A 644 -5.93 -4.53 30.21
C ALA A 644 -6.43 -5.98 30.06
N HIS A 645 -6.67 -6.40 28.82
CA HIS A 645 -7.07 -7.77 28.49
C HIS A 645 -6.00 -8.80 28.89
N ASP A 646 -4.71 -8.51 28.66
CA ASP A 646 -3.63 -9.41 29.06
C ASP A 646 -3.56 -9.58 30.59
N VAL A 647 -3.81 -8.52 31.38
CA VAL A 647 -3.86 -8.57 32.84
C VAL A 647 -5.05 -9.38 33.34
N ASP A 648 -6.24 -9.23 32.74
CA ASP A 648 -7.43 -9.98 33.12
C ASP A 648 -7.29 -11.48 32.81
N ASN A 649 -6.65 -11.84 31.71
CA ASN A 649 -6.33 -13.23 31.39
C ASN A 649 -5.34 -13.85 32.39
N ILE A 650 -4.36 -13.08 32.88
CA ILE A 650 -3.41 -13.55 33.91
C ILE A 650 -4.15 -13.78 35.25
N LYS A 651 -5.02 -12.84 35.67
CA LYS A 651 -5.79 -12.96 36.91
C LYS A 651 -6.73 -14.17 36.88
N SER A 652 -7.44 -14.40 35.77
CA SER A 652 -8.33 -15.55 35.61
C SER A 652 -7.60 -16.91 35.62
N ASN A 653 -6.37 -16.95 35.10
CA ASN A 653 -5.54 -18.17 35.16
C ASN A 653 -4.98 -18.43 36.55
N VAL A 654 -4.69 -17.39 37.34
CA VAL A 654 -4.22 -17.51 38.73
C VAL A 654 -5.36 -18.02 39.64
N THR A 655 -6.57 -17.45 39.51
CA THR A 655 -7.74 -17.92 40.27
C THR A 655 -8.11 -19.37 39.97
N THR A 656 -7.95 -19.84 38.73
CA THR A 656 -8.21 -21.23 38.36
C THR A 656 -7.15 -22.19 38.94
N ILE A 657 -5.92 -21.72 39.15
CA ILE A 657 -4.85 -22.50 39.78
C ILE A 657 -5.12 -22.62 41.29
N ASP A 658 -5.60 -21.57 41.94
CA ASP A 658 -5.94 -21.54 43.36
C ASP A 658 -7.20 -22.41 43.66
N GLU A 659 -8.20 -22.44 42.76
CA GLU A 659 -9.36 -23.31 42.89
C GLU A 659 -9.07 -24.80 42.63
N CYS A 660 -8.10 -25.13 41.77
CA CYS A 660 -7.62 -26.49 41.60
C CYS A 660 -6.79 -26.97 42.79
N SER A 661 -5.95 -26.12 43.36
CA SER A 661 -5.15 -26.50 44.55
C SER A 661 -5.96 -26.63 45.82
N SER A 662 -7.14 -26.03 45.92
CA SER A 662 -8.04 -26.17 47.07
C SER A 662 -8.94 -27.43 46.97
N LYS A 663 -9.13 -28.04 45.81
CA LYS A 663 -9.90 -29.28 45.64
C LYS A 663 -9.06 -30.55 45.78
N ASP A 664 -7.75 -30.48 45.61
CA ASP A 664 -6.83 -31.60 45.72
C ASP A 664 -6.32 -31.82 47.16
N LEU A 665 -6.70 -30.97 48.14
CA LEU A 665 -6.30 -31.08 49.55
C LEU A 665 -7.28 -31.90 50.44
N GLU A 666 -8.36 -32.46 49.89
CA GLU A 666 -9.30 -33.30 50.61
C GLU A 666 -9.20 -34.81 50.32
N ILE A 667 -8.33 -35.26 49.42
CA ILE A 667 -8.11 -36.68 49.16
C ILE A 667 -6.60 -36.93 49.16
N GLU A 668 -6.04 -37.36 50.27
CA GLU A 668 -4.95 -38.30 50.48
C GLU A 668 -4.16 -38.01 51.76
N LYS A 669 -4.76 -38.46 52.86
CA LYS A 669 -4.01 -38.97 53.98
C LYS A 669 -3.95 -40.47 53.81
N ASP A 670 -3.01 -40.98 53.06
CA ASP A 670 -2.46 -42.33 53.15
C ASP A 670 -1.59 -42.58 51.92
N THR A 671 -0.30 -42.38 52.08
CA THR A 671 0.83 -43.16 51.55
C THR A 671 2.12 -42.37 51.64
N GLU A 672 2.74 -42.35 52.80
CA GLU A 672 4.18 -42.17 52.93
C GLU A 672 4.87 -43.46 52.51
N LYS A 673 5.74 -43.40 51.52
CA LYS A 673 7.07 -44.00 51.40
C LYS A 673 7.54 -44.15 49.97
N ASN A 674 8.72 -43.64 49.71
CA ASN A 674 9.57 -43.81 48.53
C ASN A 674 9.37 -42.79 47.39
N PHE A 675 10.24 -41.77 47.38
CA PHE A 675 11.15 -41.56 46.27
C PHE A 675 12.04 -40.32 46.54
N ASP A 676 13.22 -40.56 47.01
CA ASP A 676 14.36 -39.64 46.92
C ASP A 676 14.97 -39.75 45.54
N LYS A 677 15.37 -38.58 45.01
CA LYS A 677 16.21 -38.30 43.83
C LYS A 677 15.46 -37.91 42.55
N CYS A 678 15.47 -36.63 42.36
CA CYS A 678 15.62 -35.85 41.10
C CYS A 678 14.80 -34.56 41.19
N GLN A 679 15.40 -33.45 41.57
CA GLN A 679 14.93 -32.10 41.28
C GLN A 679 15.90 -31.06 41.87
N GLU A 680 16.79 -30.57 41.08
CA GLU A 680 17.58 -29.35 41.31
C GLU A 680 17.74 -28.50 40.03
N GLU A 681 16.75 -28.34 39.19
CA GLU A 681 16.84 -27.45 38.02
C GLU A 681 15.62 -26.54 37.72
N ASP A 682 14.49 -26.66 38.42
CA ASP A 682 13.28 -25.92 38.09
C ASP A 682 12.85 -24.78 39.00
N VAL A 683 13.67 -24.37 40.00
CA VAL A 683 13.26 -23.37 41.02
C VAL A 683 13.60 -21.92 40.60
N ASP A 684 14.54 -21.68 39.68
CA ASP A 684 14.99 -20.32 39.35
C ASP A 684 14.12 -19.55 38.32
N VAL A 685 13.19 -20.21 37.63
CA VAL A 685 12.35 -19.54 36.63
C VAL A 685 11.08 -18.94 37.24
N LYS A 686 10.54 -19.56 38.31
CA LYS A 686 9.27 -19.08 38.94
C LYS A 686 9.45 -17.90 39.88
N THR A 687 10.63 -17.73 40.49
CA THR A 687 10.90 -16.62 41.42
C THR A 687 11.09 -15.28 40.69
N ASN A 688 11.48 -15.28 39.42
CA ASN A 688 11.62 -14.06 38.61
C ASN A 688 10.31 -13.52 38.04
N GLU A 689 9.25 -14.30 37.99
CA GLU A 689 7.91 -13.83 37.57
C GLU A 689 7.13 -13.21 38.72
N ILE A 690 7.30 -13.67 39.95
CA ILE A 690 6.63 -13.12 41.15
C ILE A 690 7.16 -11.74 41.53
N MET A 691 8.44 -11.42 41.28
CA MET A 691 8.95 -10.06 41.49
C MET A 691 8.48 -9.03 40.47
N LYS A 692 7.93 -9.43 39.34
CA LYS A 692 7.31 -8.51 38.35
C LYS A 692 5.88 -8.13 38.66
N ILE A 693 5.21 -8.86 39.54
CA ILE A 693 3.79 -8.64 39.87
C ILE A 693 3.65 -7.52 40.91
N ASN A 694 4.60 -7.37 41.82
CA ASN A 694 4.55 -6.34 42.87
C ASN A 694 4.77 -4.90 42.35
N ASP A 695 5.32 -4.73 41.13
CA ASP A 695 5.42 -3.40 40.47
C ASP A 695 4.12 -2.95 39.74
N ILE A 696 3.11 -3.84 39.66
CA ILE A 696 1.86 -3.58 38.93
C ILE A 696 0.73 -3.09 39.87
N GLU A 697 0.80 -3.39 41.17
CA GLU A 697 -0.22 -2.94 42.13
C GLU A 697 -0.24 -1.42 42.32
N ASN A 698 0.84 -0.72 42.06
CA ASN A 698 0.90 0.74 42.12
C ASN A 698 0.25 1.45 40.91
N ILE A 699 -0.22 0.70 39.89
CA ILE A 699 -0.88 1.28 38.70
C ILE A 699 -2.42 1.21 38.82
N SER A 700 -2.95 0.32 39.70
CA SER A 700 -4.41 0.13 39.84
C SER A 700 -5.10 1.24 40.63
N GLU A 701 -4.39 1.95 41.51
CA GLU A 701 -5.00 3.06 42.27
C GLU A 701 -5.20 4.33 41.46
N THR A 702 -4.49 4.50 40.34
CA THR A 702 -4.61 5.67 39.47
C THR A 702 -5.79 5.59 38.49
N CYS A 703 -6.37 4.40 38.30
CA CYS A 703 -7.51 4.19 37.37
C CYS A 703 -8.90 4.37 38.03
N GLN A 704 -8.98 4.52 39.36
CA GLN A 704 -10.28 4.72 40.06
C GLN A 704 -10.71 6.18 40.15
N ILE A 705 -9.91 7.14 39.68
CA ILE A 705 -10.23 8.58 39.75
C ILE A 705 -10.83 9.11 38.44
N ILE A 706 -11.02 8.29 37.43
CA ILE A 706 -11.63 8.68 36.14
C ILE A 706 -12.83 7.77 35.87
N LYS A 707 -13.85 7.89 36.72
CA LYS A 707 -15.22 7.52 36.40
C LYS A 707 -16.16 8.73 36.60
#